data_2d316019fbd04a5c0c7432e22cbf3b39
#
_entry.id   2d316019fbd04a5c0c7432e22cbf3b39
#
_cell.length_a   1.000
_cell.length_b   1.000
_cell.length_c   1.000
_cell.angle_alpha   90.00
_cell.angle_beta   90.00
_cell.angle_gamma   90.00
#
_symmetry.space_group_name_H-M   'P 1'
#
loop_
_entity.id
_entity.type
_entity.pdbx_description
1 polymer ?
#
loop_
_entity_poly.entity_id
_entity_poly.type
_entity_poly.pdbx_seq_one_letter_code
_entity_poly.pdbx_strand_id
1 'polypeptide(L)'
;MTQTATAPAAPTTSSNAVMNHRQILLVIYGLMAGMFLGALDQTIVGTAIRTIGDDLHGLDQQAWVTTAYLIASTITTPIYGKLSDIFGRRPLFLTAIGIFILGSLAASFSTSMLMLAGFRALQGLGAGGLMSLPLAIMGDMLAPRERAKYQGYFLAVFGISSVIGPLVGGLFAGASQILFVSGWRWVFLVNVPVGIVALIMVTTFLHLPKFGDRGKPRIDWWGASLVIVTLVPLLLIAEQGREWGWDSPGAIACYAIGALGLLAFVIVERSMGDDAILPLKLFGSRVFSMAAVLSVLVGFGMFGAMLTIPLYLQIVKGVTPTESGFAMLPMVLGLMISSIASGQIISRTGRYGAFPITGTAFTAIGFTLLTFLTADSPLWFLMLGMFGIGLGLGQLMQTLTLAAQNSVSPRDIGVATSAATFFRQIGGTMGTAVLLSVLFTLMPTNITGAMQNESTLKPALTAALTPSVASASENKGVMDQIWSKIVDPVQQNVQQGLDKGAAAAKQAADQAVTQQVTAQVQQQVAAGAIPAASVDSVIAQQVAANKSAAEQQALETAASKANAEVVDGTLQIDYSNADQRKAVVDEVAPKLVDQLKNGNTAASSSAGSATSDTSFLNGADQRLTRPFLVGFSQSAVVVYSVGLAVILLAFVLTWFFRVPPLRKVSALQEQANAAKGDSDRLAADAQQAAANTGSLVAPDTGSMRAVPTSPDVTVQQPQDRPGGSTSPATHHASDTGAADRAGHDPEDGTRAPLADATTHGAHAAAAPVDEPPATTATIRTHPAHAASDGAAQPDTTAAHHGRHSAE
;
A
#
# COMPACT_ATOMS: atom_id res chain seq x y z
N MET A 1 59.97 -18.69 56.58
CA MET A 1 59.39 -18.98 55.27
C MET A 1 58.04 -18.34 55.22
N THR A 2 57.98 -17.11 54.70
CA THR A 2 56.78 -16.28 54.57
C THR A 2 56.34 -16.34 53.11
N GLN A 3 55.27 -17.04 52.87
CA GLN A 3 54.62 -17.06 51.50
C GLN A 3 53.86 -15.77 51.35
N THR A 4 54.32 -14.97 50.43
CA THR A 4 53.59 -13.77 49.89
C THR A 4 52.45 -14.24 48.99
N ALA A 5 51.21 -14.09 49.44
CA ALA A 5 50.03 -14.33 48.68
C ALA A 5 49.90 -13.25 47.56
N THR A 6 50.01 -13.66 46.30
CA THR A 6 49.79 -12.82 45.12
C THR A 6 48.28 -12.59 44.99
N ALA A 7 47.86 -11.31 45.10
CA ALA A 7 46.50 -10.88 44.87
C ALA A 7 46.05 -11.23 43.41
N PRO A 8 44.81 -11.69 43.19
CA PRO A 8 44.33 -11.94 41.84
C PRO A 8 44.23 -10.63 41.07
N ALA A 9 44.89 -10.59 39.92
CA ALA A 9 44.83 -9.47 38.98
C ALA A 9 43.36 -9.19 38.59
N ALA A 10 42.95 -7.96 38.79
CA ALA A 10 41.64 -7.48 38.31
C ALA A 10 41.51 -7.78 36.81
N PRO A 11 40.33 -8.18 36.32
CA PRO A 11 40.14 -8.41 34.90
C PRO A 11 40.34 -7.09 34.13
N THR A 12 41.45 -7.02 33.42
CA THR A 12 41.69 -5.97 32.44
C THR A 12 40.61 -6.10 31.38
N THR A 13 39.58 -5.26 31.45
CA THR A 13 38.65 -5.02 30.37
C THR A 13 39.42 -4.45 29.18
N SER A 14 39.88 -5.34 28.30
CA SER A 14 40.46 -4.93 27.01
C SER A 14 39.42 -4.22 26.21
N SER A 15 39.45 -2.89 26.18
CA SER A 15 38.66 -2.04 25.29
C SER A 15 39.21 -2.12 23.87
N ASN A 16 39.07 -3.30 23.23
CA ASN A 16 39.31 -3.45 21.78
C ASN A 16 38.04 -3.13 20.98
N ALA A 17 37.16 -2.28 21.50
CA ALA A 17 36.00 -1.79 20.74
C ALA A 17 36.46 -0.80 19.66
N VAL A 18 36.21 -1.12 18.40
CA VAL A 18 36.55 -0.29 17.25
C VAL A 18 35.84 1.07 17.28
N MET A 19 34.74 1.21 18.03
CA MET A 19 33.97 2.43 18.23
C MET A 19 33.51 2.58 19.69
N ASN A 20 33.52 3.84 20.20
CA ASN A 20 33.01 4.15 21.52
C ASN A 20 31.46 4.10 21.54
N HIS A 21 30.86 3.76 22.67
CA HIS A 21 29.41 3.64 22.85
C HIS A 21 28.64 4.90 22.44
N ARG A 22 29.17 6.10 22.72
CA ARG A 22 28.57 7.38 22.27
C ARG A 22 28.56 7.51 20.74
N GLN A 23 29.63 7.11 20.07
CA GLN A 23 29.70 7.12 18.61
C GLN A 23 28.67 6.14 18.00
N ILE A 24 28.54 4.94 18.58
CA ILE A 24 27.54 3.96 18.16
C ILE A 24 26.12 4.54 18.27
N LEU A 25 25.77 5.18 19.39
CA LEU A 25 24.45 5.80 19.58
C LEU A 25 24.18 6.93 18.57
N LEU A 26 25.16 7.81 18.33
CA LEU A 26 24.99 8.91 17.38
C LEU A 26 24.81 8.40 15.93
N VAL A 27 25.54 7.36 15.56
CA VAL A 27 25.34 6.68 14.26
C VAL A 27 23.93 6.08 14.20
N ILE A 28 23.51 5.36 15.24
CA ILE A 28 22.17 4.75 15.28
C ILE A 28 21.08 5.80 15.14
N TYR A 29 21.17 6.96 15.80
CA TYR A 29 20.21 8.04 15.65
C TYR A 29 20.17 8.58 14.22
N GLY A 30 21.34 8.73 13.57
CA GLY A 30 21.40 9.13 12.15
C GLY A 30 20.77 8.11 11.20
N LEU A 31 20.99 6.81 11.46
CA LEU A 31 20.37 5.73 10.71
C LEU A 31 18.84 5.68 10.93
N MET A 32 18.39 5.88 12.17
CA MET A 32 16.97 5.96 12.51
C MET A 32 16.29 7.14 11.85
N ALA A 33 16.94 8.31 11.78
CA ALA A 33 16.42 9.48 11.08
C ALA A 33 16.22 9.22 9.58
N GLY A 34 17.18 8.57 8.92
CA GLY A 34 17.04 8.17 7.51
C GLY A 34 15.90 7.15 7.30
N MET A 35 15.76 6.18 8.18
CA MET A 35 14.67 5.20 8.11
C MET A 35 13.31 5.83 8.43
N PHE A 36 13.26 6.77 9.37
CA PHE A 36 12.06 7.56 9.67
C PHE A 36 11.59 8.34 8.45
N LEU A 37 12.52 8.98 7.73
CA LEU A 37 12.23 9.72 6.50
C LEU A 37 11.51 8.85 5.46
N GLY A 38 12.05 7.66 5.16
CA GLY A 38 11.43 6.74 4.18
C GLY A 38 10.10 6.15 4.65
N ALA A 39 9.96 5.84 5.95
CA ALA A 39 8.74 5.30 6.51
C ALA A 39 7.62 6.36 6.64
N LEU A 40 7.98 7.59 7.02
CA LEU A 40 7.05 8.72 7.10
C LEU A 40 6.47 9.05 5.72
N ASP A 41 7.34 9.15 4.71
CA ASP A 41 6.93 9.47 3.35
C ASP A 41 5.90 8.46 2.79
N GLN A 42 6.12 7.18 3.04
CA GLN A 42 5.20 6.13 2.57
C GLN A 42 3.79 6.27 3.18
N THR A 43 3.69 6.71 4.42
CA THR A 43 2.41 6.82 5.15
C THR A 43 1.72 8.17 4.94
N ILE A 44 2.49 9.27 4.85
CA ILE A 44 1.96 10.62 4.69
C ILE A 44 1.32 10.83 3.30
N VAL A 45 1.95 10.28 2.24
CA VAL A 45 1.42 10.38 0.86
C VAL A 45 0.11 9.62 0.72
N GLY A 46 0.01 8.43 1.32
CA GLY A 46 -1.22 7.63 1.28
C GLY A 46 -2.46 8.36 1.82
N THR A 47 -2.27 9.25 2.79
CA THR A 47 -3.37 10.05 3.37
C THR A 47 -3.77 11.23 2.49
N ALA A 48 -2.81 11.82 1.78
CA ALA A 48 -3.03 13.02 0.97
C ALA A 48 -3.38 12.72 -0.50
N ILE A 49 -3.30 11.45 -0.92
CA ILE A 49 -3.34 11.05 -2.34
C ILE A 49 -4.61 11.52 -3.06
N ARG A 50 -5.75 11.52 -2.38
CA ARG A 50 -7.02 12.00 -2.94
C ARG A 50 -6.98 13.50 -3.22
N THR A 51 -6.58 14.30 -2.22
CA THR A 51 -6.45 15.77 -2.37
C THR A 51 -5.46 16.12 -3.48
N ILE A 52 -4.37 15.36 -3.61
CA ILE A 52 -3.39 15.51 -4.69
C ILE A 52 -4.02 15.20 -6.05
N GLY A 53 -4.79 14.12 -6.12
CA GLY A 53 -5.49 13.70 -7.34
C GLY A 53 -6.54 14.71 -7.79
N ASP A 54 -7.27 15.31 -6.83
CA ASP A 54 -8.24 16.38 -7.09
C ASP A 54 -7.54 17.65 -7.64
N ASP A 55 -6.43 18.09 -7.01
CA ASP A 55 -5.69 19.30 -7.44
C ASP A 55 -4.96 19.13 -8.78
N LEU A 56 -4.46 17.93 -9.07
CA LEU A 56 -3.78 17.61 -10.32
C LEU A 56 -4.69 17.03 -11.42
N HIS A 57 -6.01 16.99 -11.21
CA HIS A 57 -7.02 16.50 -12.15
C HIS A 57 -6.73 15.10 -12.74
N GLY A 58 -6.30 14.16 -11.89
CA GLY A 58 -5.90 12.81 -12.32
C GLY A 58 -6.18 11.75 -11.26
N LEU A 59 -7.41 11.71 -10.73
CA LEU A 59 -7.83 10.73 -9.71
C LEU A 59 -7.69 9.28 -10.19
N ASP A 60 -7.89 9.03 -11.49
CA ASP A 60 -7.69 7.74 -12.16
C ASP A 60 -6.23 7.26 -12.13
N GLN A 61 -5.27 8.18 -11.99
CA GLN A 61 -3.84 7.90 -12.03
C GLN A 61 -3.18 7.84 -10.65
N GLN A 62 -3.96 7.98 -9.57
CA GLN A 62 -3.40 8.02 -8.19
C GLN A 62 -2.65 6.75 -7.80
N ALA A 63 -3.05 5.59 -8.31
CA ALA A 63 -2.38 4.32 -8.06
C ALA A 63 -0.91 4.36 -8.54
N TRP A 64 -0.63 4.99 -9.68
CA TRP A 64 0.71 5.09 -10.24
C TRP A 64 1.73 5.81 -9.34
N VAL A 65 1.26 6.78 -8.55
CA VAL A 65 2.11 7.55 -7.61
C VAL A 65 2.69 6.65 -6.53
N THR A 66 1.90 5.72 -6.03
CA THR A 66 2.35 4.74 -5.01
C THR A 66 3.12 3.59 -5.64
N THR A 67 2.63 3.05 -6.75
CA THR A 67 3.22 1.91 -7.46
C THR A 67 4.62 2.21 -7.96
N ALA A 68 4.84 3.37 -8.59
CA ALA A 68 6.15 3.79 -9.09
C ALA A 68 7.21 3.86 -7.97
N TYR A 69 6.84 4.39 -6.81
CA TYR A 69 7.70 4.43 -5.63
C TYR A 69 8.04 3.03 -5.11
N LEU A 70 7.04 2.16 -4.94
CA LEU A 70 7.22 0.81 -4.42
C LEU A 70 8.08 -0.06 -5.35
N ILE A 71 7.83 -0.01 -6.65
CA ILE A 71 8.62 -0.73 -7.65
C ILE A 71 10.07 -0.28 -7.60
N ALA A 72 10.33 1.03 -7.68
CA ALA A 72 11.68 1.58 -7.66
C ALA A 72 12.42 1.24 -6.34
N SER A 73 11.75 1.34 -5.21
CA SER A 73 12.30 1.00 -3.89
C SER A 73 12.64 -0.48 -3.77
N THR A 74 11.75 -1.37 -4.23
CA THR A 74 11.96 -2.82 -4.19
C THR A 74 13.16 -3.23 -5.04
N ILE A 75 13.26 -2.71 -6.26
CA ILE A 75 14.34 -3.02 -7.19
C ILE A 75 15.69 -2.54 -6.65
N THR A 76 15.74 -1.34 -6.09
CA THR A 76 17.01 -0.76 -5.64
C THR A 76 17.52 -1.33 -4.32
N THR A 77 16.67 -1.95 -3.53
CA THR A 77 17.03 -2.56 -2.24
C THR A 77 18.21 -3.56 -2.36
N PRO A 78 18.20 -4.60 -3.20
CA PRO A 78 19.34 -5.51 -3.34
C PRO A 78 20.56 -4.83 -3.98
N ILE A 79 20.34 -3.87 -4.89
CA ILE A 79 21.42 -3.12 -5.55
C ILE A 79 22.21 -2.31 -4.51
N TYR A 80 21.54 -1.57 -3.63
CA TYR A 80 22.20 -0.86 -2.52
C TYR A 80 22.96 -1.79 -1.59
N GLY A 81 22.41 -2.97 -1.32
CA GLY A 81 23.10 -3.97 -0.50
C GLY A 81 24.47 -4.30 -1.08
N LYS A 82 24.52 -4.74 -2.34
CA LYS A 82 25.77 -5.12 -3.00
C LYS A 82 26.71 -3.93 -3.22
N LEU A 83 26.21 -2.81 -3.75
CA LEU A 83 27.02 -1.62 -3.98
C LEU A 83 27.63 -1.08 -2.68
N SER A 84 26.89 -1.17 -1.56
CA SER A 84 27.41 -0.73 -0.27
C SER A 84 28.49 -1.64 0.31
N ASP A 85 28.51 -2.93 -0.05
CA ASP A 85 29.58 -3.84 0.25
C ASP A 85 30.85 -3.53 -0.58
N ILE A 86 30.67 -2.98 -1.78
CA ILE A 86 31.77 -2.63 -2.71
C ILE A 86 32.35 -1.25 -2.38
N PHE A 87 31.53 -0.21 -2.43
CA PHE A 87 31.94 1.18 -2.31
C PHE A 87 31.98 1.70 -0.86
N GLY A 88 31.46 0.93 0.08
CA GLY A 88 31.33 1.27 1.48
C GLY A 88 29.92 1.80 1.84
N ARG A 89 29.55 1.66 3.10
CA ARG A 89 28.20 1.97 3.61
C ARG A 89 27.86 3.45 3.55
N ARG A 90 28.82 4.31 4.01
CA ARG A 90 28.59 5.74 4.17
C ARG A 90 28.24 6.44 2.87
N PRO A 91 29.04 6.34 1.77
CA PRO A 91 28.72 7.03 0.53
C PRO A 91 27.37 6.59 -0.06
N LEU A 92 27.07 5.29 -0.03
CA LEU A 92 25.81 4.79 -0.57
C LEU A 92 24.59 5.25 0.25
N PHE A 93 24.72 5.33 1.57
CA PHE A 93 23.63 5.82 2.43
C PHE A 93 23.41 7.32 2.24
N LEU A 94 24.49 8.11 2.10
CA LEU A 94 24.39 9.56 1.78
C LEU A 94 23.76 9.78 0.40
N THR A 95 24.15 8.98 -0.60
CA THR A 95 23.54 9.02 -1.95
C THR A 95 22.06 8.67 -1.90
N ALA A 96 21.67 7.66 -1.13
CA ALA A 96 20.27 7.27 -0.96
C ALA A 96 19.43 8.40 -0.33
N ILE A 97 19.93 9.06 0.75
CA ILE A 97 19.27 10.23 1.35
C ILE A 97 19.19 11.37 0.34
N GLY A 98 20.29 11.65 -0.39
CA GLY A 98 20.34 12.72 -1.38
C GLY A 98 19.33 12.53 -2.51
N ILE A 99 19.27 11.35 -3.12
CA ILE A 99 18.30 11.01 -4.17
C ILE A 99 16.88 11.13 -3.62
N PHE A 100 16.63 10.65 -2.41
CA PHE A 100 15.33 10.74 -1.78
C PHE A 100 14.87 12.20 -1.58
N ILE A 101 15.74 13.07 -1.05
CA ILE A 101 15.46 14.51 -0.86
C ILE A 101 15.20 15.18 -2.21
N LEU A 102 16.03 14.91 -3.22
CA LEU A 102 15.87 15.48 -4.56
C LEU A 102 14.56 15.04 -5.21
N GLY A 103 14.22 13.75 -5.10
CA GLY A 103 12.93 13.20 -5.56
C GLY A 103 11.74 13.83 -4.85
N SER A 104 11.84 14.03 -3.53
CA SER A 104 10.80 14.67 -2.74
C SER A 104 10.62 16.15 -3.09
N LEU A 105 11.72 16.88 -3.24
CA LEU A 105 11.69 18.28 -3.68
C LEU A 105 11.08 18.39 -5.09
N ALA A 106 11.48 17.54 -6.04
CA ALA A 106 10.92 17.51 -7.39
C ALA A 106 9.41 17.16 -7.37
N ALA A 107 8.97 16.20 -6.54
CA ALA A 107 7.57 15.84 -6.37
C ALA A 107 6.71 17.03 -5.92
N SER A 108 7.24 17.93 -5.10
CA SER A 108 6.52 19.13 -4.66
C SER A 108 6.23 20.12 -5.79
N PHE A 109 6.93 20.06 -6.91
CA PHE A 109 6.71 20.91 -8.10
C PHE A 109 5.85 20.25 -9.18
N SER A 110 5.30 19.07 -8.93
CA SER A 110 4.48 18.37 -9.91
C SER A 110 3.27 19.16 -10.32
N THR A 111 2.96 19.11 -11.63
CA THR A 111 1.79 19.74 -12.26
C THR A 111 0.83 18.73 -12.87
N SER A 112 1.15 17.44 -12.83
CA SER A 112 0.29 16.33 -13.24
C SER A 112 0.59 15.08 -12.40
N MET A 113 -0.37 14.14 -12.34
CA MET A 113 -0.20 12.88 -11.61
C MET A 113 0.90 12.00 -12.23
N LEU A 114 1.05 11.99 -13.56
CA LEU A 114 2.10 11.24 -14.23
C LEU A 114 3.51 11.80 -13.91
N MET A 115 3.65 13.14 -13.89
CA MET A 115 4.89 13.81 -13.47
C MET A 115 5.22 13.48 -12.02
N LEU A 116 4.20 13.50 -11.15
CA LEU A 116 4.35 13.10 -9.76
C LEU A 116 4.80 11.64 -9.63
N ALA A 117 4.20 10.71 -10.38
CA ALA A 117 4.60 9.30 -10.41
C ALA A 117 6.07 9.13 -10.85
N GLY A 118 6.53 9.90 -11.85
CA GLY A 118 7.93 9.91 -12.27
C GLY A 118 8.88 10.37 -11.15
N PHE A 119 8.54 11.44 -10.44
CA PHE A 119 9.35 11.91 -9.30
C PHE A 119 9.25 10.98 -8.09
N ARG A 120 8.12 10.29 -7.90
CA ARG A 120 7.98 9.23 -6.92
C ARG A 120 8.86 8.02 -7.24
N ALA A 121 9.01 7.66 -8.53
CA ALA A 121 9.99 6.64 -8.93
C ALA A 121 11.41 7.07 -8.57
N LEU A 122 11.80 8.32 -8.86
CA LEU A 122 13.10 8.87 -8.47
C LEU A 122 13.30 8.82 -6.94
N GLN A 123 12.29 9.21 -6.16
CA GLN A 123 12.31 9.16 -4.70
C GLN A 123 12.43 7.70 -4.20
N GLY A 124 11.73 6.77 -4.85
CA GLY A 124 11.79 5.32 -4.59
C GLY A 124 13.20 4.76 -4.78
N LEU A 125 13.98 5.25 -5.78
CA LEU A 125 15.38 4.86 -5.93
C LEU A 125 16.20 5.15 -4.67
N GLY A 126 15.93 6.25 -3.96
CA GLY A 126 16.57 6.54 -2.67
C GLY A 126 16.02 5.69 -1.52
N ALA A 127 14.70 5.44 -1.53
CA ALA A 127 14.00 4.74 -0.46
C ALA A 127 14.49 3.30 -0.23
N GLY A 128 14.87 2.57 -1.29
CA GLY A 128 15.43 1.23 -1.18
C GLY A 128 16.70 1.20 -0.32
N GLY A 129 17.56 2.24 -0.45
CA GLY A 129 18.74 2.41 0.40
C GLY A 129 18.39 2.80 1.83
N LEU A 130 17.41 3.69 2.02
CA LEU A 130 16.97 4.13 3.36
C LEU A 130 16.40 2.98 4.21
N MET A 131 15.79 1.98 3.60
CA MET A 131 15.19 0.84 4.30
C MET A 131 16.18 -0.30 4.57
N SER A 132 17.15 -0.52 3.67
CA SER A 132 18.05 -1.67 3.76
C SER A 132 19.38 -1.36 4.44
N LEU A 133 20.01 -0.21 4.12
CA LEU A 133 21.34 0.12 4.60
C LEU A 133 21.44 0.35 6.11
N PRO A 134 20.48 0.97 6.82
CA PRO A 134 20.55 1.10 8.27
C PRO A 134 20.72 -0.24 9.00
N LEU A 135 19.98 -1.27 8.57
CA LEU A 135 20.08 -2.60 9.16
C LEU A 135 21.40 -3.30 8.78
N ALA A 136 21.92 -3.06 7.58
CA ALA A 136 23.22 -3.58 7.14
C ALA A 136 24.37 -2.90 7.94
N ILE A 137 24.34 -1.58 8.06
CA ILE A 137 25.34 -0.79 8.82
C ILE A 137 25.36 -1.24 10.29
N MET A 138 24.19 -1.37 10.89
CA MET A 138 24.07 -1.90 12.26
C MET A 138 24.63 -3.33 12.33
N GLY A 139 24.45 -4.12 11.26
CA GLY A 139 24.99 -5.46 11.12
C GLY A 139 26.52 -5.53 11.12
N ASP A 140 27.16 -4.53 10.56
CA ASP A 140 28.62 -4.43 10.55
C ASP A 140 29.17 -3.95 11.92
N MET A 141 28.52 -2.95 12.53
CA MET A 141 29.02 -2.26 13.73
C MET A 141 28.87 -3.08 15.01
N LEU A 142 27.75 -3.81 15.15
CA LEU A 142 27.36 -4.44 16.41
C LEU A 142 27.44 -5.96 16.35
N ALA A 143 27.86 -6.56 17.46
CA ALA A 143 27.72 -7.99 17.64
C ALA A 143 26.24 -8.41 17.60
N PRO A 144 25.89 -9.62 17.08
CA PRO A 144 24.49 -10.04 16.91
C PRO A 144 23.63 -9.92 18.19
N ARG A 145 24.20 -10.11 19.38
CA ARG A 145 23.49 -9.92 20.66
C ARG A 145 23.13 -8.46 20.93
N GLU A 146 24.07 -7.54 20.68
CA GLU A 146 23.85 -6.10 20.87
C GLU A 146 22.90 -5.56 19.80
N ARG A 147 23.04 -6.02 18.56
CA ARG A 147 22.19 -5.70 17.43
C ARG A 147 20.72 -5.95 17.71
N ALA A 148 20.40 -7.10 18.32
CA ALA A 148 19.03 -7.46 18.68
C ALA A 148 18.35 -6.40 19.58
N LYS A 149 19.11 -5.77 20.50
CA LYS A 149 18.59 -4.69 21.35
C LYS A 149 18.19 -3.45 20.54
N TYR A 150 19.00 -3.04 19.56
CA TYR A 150 18.79 -1.81 18.80
C TYR A 150 17.78 -1.99 17.67
N GLN A 151 17.62 -3.18 17.10
CA GLN A 151 16.62 -3.48 16.07
C GLN A 151 15.19 -3.14 16.52
N GLY A 152 14.87 -3.33 17.81
CA GLY A 152 13.60 -2.95 18.38
C GLY A 152 13.29 -1.45 18.23
N TYR A 153 14.30 -0.59 18.38
CA TYR A 153 14.14 0.87 18.19
C TYR A 153 13.92 1.24 16.74
N PHE A 154 14.55 0.55 15.79
CA PHE A 154 14.29 0.76 14.35
C PHE A 154 12.84 0.41 13.97
N LEU A 155 12.30 -0.66 14.52
CA LEU A 155 10.89 -1.03 14.31
C LEU A 155 9.94 -0.05 15.00
N ALA A 156 10.33 0.51 16.16
CA ALA A 156 9.58 1.58 16.81
C ALA A 156 9.49 2.85 15.95
N VAL A 157 10.57 3.21 15.25
CA VAL A 157 10.57 4.32 14.30
C VAL A 157 9.54 4.11 13.18
N PHE A 158 9.48 2.92 12.61
CA PHE A 158 8.48 2.59 11.61
C PHE A 158 7.05 2.70 12.16
N GLY A 159 6.84 2.19 13.36
CA GLY A 159 5.55 2.32 14.05
C GLY A 159 5.15 3.77 14.33
N ILE A 160 6.06 4.60 14.80
CA ILE A 160 5.83 6.03 15.05
C ILE A 160 5.49 6.76 13.73
N SER A 161 6.20 6.44 12.65
CA SER A 161 5.94 7.01 11.32
C SER A 161 4.53 6.67 10.82
N SER A 162 4.04 5.45 11.10
CA SER A 162 2.70 5.00 10.71
C SER A 162 1.57 5.77 11.41
N VAL A 163 1.85 6.37 12.56
CA VAL A 163 0.89 7.23 13.31
C VAL A 163 1.04 8.69 12.91
N ILE A 164 2.28 9.19 12.86
CA ILE A 164 2.55 10.59 12.51
C ILE A 164 2.16 10.89 11.06
N GLY A 165 2.36 9.91 10.14
CA GLY A 165 2.08 10.08 8.71
C GLY A 165 0.65 10.54 8.42
N PRO A 166 -0.39 9.78 8.83
CA PRO A 166 -1.78 10.19 8.64
C PRO A 166 -2.14 11.52 9.31
N LEU A 167 -1.58 11.79 10.49
CA LEU A 167 -1.83 13.04 11.20
C LEU A 167 -1.28 14.25 10.44
N VAL A 168 -0.01 14.20 10.07
CA VAL A 168 0.68 15.29 9.35
C VAL A 168 0.18 15.38 7.90
N GLY A 169 -0.07 14.23 7.25
CA GLY A 169 -0.63 14.16 5.91
C GLY A 169 -2.03 14.76 5.84
N GLY A 170 -2.89 14.44 6.79
CA GLY A 170 -4.23 15.00 6.90
C GLY A 170 -4.22 16.51 7.19
N LEU A 171 -3.30 16.98 8.06
CA LEU A 171 -3.12 18.40 8.33
C LEU A 171 -2.72 19.17 7.06
N PHE A 172 -1.75 18.67 6.30
CA PHE A 172 -1.28 19.33 5.08
C PHE A 172 -2.30 19.22 3.94
N ALA A 173 -2.91 18.06 3.76
CA ALA A 173 -3.93 17.86 2.72
C ALA A 173 -5.22 18.65 2.99
N GLY A 174 -5.57 18.90 4.26
CA GLY A 174 -6.74 19.69 4.65
C GLY A 174 -6.54 21.20 4.56
N ALA A 175 -5.31 21.69 4.45
CA ALA A 175 -5.02 23.10 4.30
C ALA A 175 -4.99 23.48 2.82
N SER A 176 -5.72 24.54 2.42
CA SER A 176 -5.71 25.03 1.04
C SER A 176 -4.32 25.56 0.66
N GLN A 177 -3.70 26.36 1.52
CA GLN A 177 -2.35 26.91 1.35
C GLN A 177 -1.62 27.01 2.70
N ILE A 178 -0.31 26.78 2.67
CA ILE A 178 0.61 26.99 3.80
C ILE A 178 1.82 27.76 3.22
N LEU A 179 2.13 28.93 3.76
CA LEU A 179 3.26 29.77 3.30
C LEU A 179 3.24 29.98 1.76
N PHE A 180 2.09 30.33 1.19
CA PHE A 180 1.86 30.59 -0.25
C PHE A 180 2.02 29.37 -1.17
N VAL A 181 2.12 28.15 -0.62
CA VAL A 181 2.22 26.88 -1.36
C VAL A 181 0.98 26.05 -1.05
N SER A 182 0.41 25.36 -2.05
CA SER A 182 -0.70 24.40 -1.86
C SER A 182 -0.38 23.42 -0.73
N GLY A 183 -1.31 23.21 0.19
CA GLY A 183 -1.08 22.47 1.41
C GLY A 183 -0.54 21.05 1.16
N TRP A 184 -1.05 20.34 0.16
CA TRP A 184 -0.58 18.99 -0.17
C TRP A 184 0.90 18.92 -0.60
N ARG A 185 1.47 19.99 -1.15
CA ARG A 185 2.90 20.03 -1.55
C ARG A 185 3.84 19.92 -0.34
N TRP A 186 3.35 20.31 0.84
CA TRP A 186 4.08 20.17 2.10
C TRP A 186 4.24 18.72 2.54
N VAL A 187 3.42 17.79 2.02
CA VAL A 187 3.59 16.34 2.20
C VAL A 187 4.98 15.89 1.71
N PHE A 188 5.46 16.50 0.63
CA PHE A 188 6.80 16.24 0.08
C PHE A 188 7.85 17.17 0.67
N LEU A 189 7.54 18.46 0.83
CA LEU A 189 8.49 19.45 1.36
C LEU A 189 8.94 19.15 2.78
N VAL A 190 8.12 18.55 3.62
CA VAL A 190 8.50 18.16 5.00
C VAL A 190 9.66 17.16 5.05
N ASN A 191 9.82 16.36 4.00
CA ASN A 191 10.92 15.41 3.89
C ASN A 191 12.28 16.11 3.70
N VAL A 192 12.29 17.33 3.15
CA VAL A 192 13.53 18.07 2.87
C VAL A 192 14.27 18.44 4.16
N PRO A 193 13.68 19.18 5.13
CA PRO A 193 14.37 19.50 6.37
C PRO A 193 14.73 18.26 7.20
N VAL A 194 13.85 17.27 7.26
CA VAL A 194 14.13 16.00 7.97
C VAL A 194 15.30 15.25 7.32
N GLY A 195 15.32 15.20 5.97
CA GLY A 195 16.40 14.57 5.22
C GLY A 195 17.73 15.32 5.34
N ILE A 196 17.73 16.66 5.38
CA ILE A 196 18.94 17.47 5.62
C ILE A 196 19.51 17.17 7.01
N VAL A 197 18.67 17.09 8.03
CA VAL A 197 19.10 16.70 9.39
C VAL A 197 19.72 15.30 9.39
N ALA A 198 19.07 14.32 8.75
CA ALA A 198 19.60 12.98 8.61
C ALA A 198 20.95 12.98 7.85
N LEU A 199 21.06 13.74 6.77
CA LEU A 199 22.29 13.89 5.98
C LEU A 199 23.44 14.45 6.82
N ILE A 200 23.18 15.52 7.61
CA ILE A 200 24.17 16.12 8.51
C ILE A 200 24.61 15.11 9.59
N MET A 201 23.65 14.42 10.20
CA MET A 201 23.97 13.41 11.22
C MET A 201 24.82 12.28 10.65
N VAL A 202 24.47 11.76 9.49
CA VAL A 202 25.20 10.65 8.84
C VAL A 202 26.58 11.11 8.38
N THR A 203 26.70 12.32 7.78
CA THR A 203 27.99 12.88 7.37
C THR A 203 28.92 13.09 8.56
N THR A 204 28.39 13.54 9.68
CA THR A 204 29.19 13.86 10.86
C THR A 204 29.58 12.63 11.68
N PHE A 205 28.67 11.67 11.83
CA PHE A 205 28.86 10.59 12.79
C PHE A 205 29.16 9.23 12.15
N LEU A 206 28.75 8.96 10.91
CA LEU A 206 28.98 7.66 10.27
C LEU A 206 30.40 7.58 9.69
N HIS A 207 31.35 7.17 10.51
CA HIS A 207 32.73 6.89 10.11
C HIS A 207 33.03 5.43 10.42
N LEU A 208 32.97 4.55 9.39
CA LEU A 208 33.30 3.16 9.52
C LEU A 208 34.73 2.94 9.04
N PRO A 209 35.58 2.27 9.80
CA PRO A 209 36.92 1.92 9.37
C PRO A 209 36.86 0.93 8.20
N LYS A 210 37.76 1.10 7.23
CA LYS A 210 37.93 0.19 6.10
C LYS A 210 39.00 -0.84 6.49
N PHE A 211 38.67 -2.12 6.42
CA PHE A 211 39.62 -3.21 6.64
C PHE A 211 39.80 -4.00 5.33
N GLY A 212 41.06 -4.22 4.96
CA GLY A 212 41.47 -5.02 3.82
C GLY A 212 41.41 -4.31 2.48
N ASP A 213 42.38 -4.63 1.63
CA ASP A 213 42.42 -4.18 0.24
C ASP A 213 41.43 -5.04 -0.57
N ARG A 214 40.35 -4.42 -0.98
CA ARG A 214 39.39 -5.05 -1.89
C ARG A 214 40.00 -4.92 -3.29
N GLY A 215 40.42 -6.03 -3.91
CA GLY A 215 40.81 -6.06 -5.32
C GLY A 215 39.78 -5.31 -6.18
N LYS A 216 40.11 -4.96 -7.40
CA LYS A 216 39.20 -4.18 -8.26
C LYS A 216 37.83 -4.84 -8.32
N PRO A 217 36.79 -4.25 -7.70
CA PRO A 217 35.46 -4.86 -7.64
C PRO A 217 34.85 -4.85 -9.03
N ARG A 218 34.26 -5.96 -9.43
CA ARG A 218 33.43 -6.03 -10.65
C ARG A 218 31.99 -5.69 -10.26
N ILE A 219 31.43 -4.75 -11.03
CA ILE A 219 30.02 -4.39 -10.84
C ILE A 219 29.21 -5.27 -11.78
N ASP A 220 28.20 -5.93 -11.24
CA ASP A 220 27.26 -6.74 -12.02
C ASP A 220 26.17 -5.86 -12.64
N TRP A 221 26.51 -5.21 -13.75
CA TRP A 221 25.57 -4.39 -14.51
C TRP A 221 24.43 -5.21 -15.14
N TRP A 222 24.76 -6.44 -15.57
CA TRP A 222 23.78 -7.33 -16.17
C TRP A 222 22.77 -7.83 -15.14
N GLY A 223 23.22 -8.26 -13.96
CA GLY A 223 22.35 -8.62 -12.88
C GLY A 223 21.45 -7.47 -12.45
N ALA A 224 22.00 -6.24 -12.31
CA ALA A 224 21.21 -5.04 -11.98
C ALA A 224 20.11 -4.76 -13.04
N SER A 225 20.46 -4.84 -14.33
CA SER A 225 19.51 -4.64 -15.42
C SER A 225 18.44 -5.74 -15.45
N LEU A 226 18.83 -6.99 -15.22
CA LEU A 226 17.90 -8.13 -15.22
C LEU A 226 16.98 -8.14 -14.00
N VAL A 227 17.41 -7.62 -12.84
CA VAL A 227 16.50 -7.36 -11.71
C VAL A 227 15.38 -6.42 -12.14
N ILE A 228 15.71 -5.33 -12.86
CA ILE A 228 14.71 -4.37 -13.35
C ILE A 228 13.77 -5.07 -14.35
N VAL A 229 14.32 -5.73 -15.37
CA VAL A 229 13.56 -6.41 -16.44
C VAL A 229 12.64 -7.51 -15.86
N THR A 230 13.08 -8.18 -14.80
CA THR A 230 12.29 -9.22 -14.14
C THR A 230 11.18 -8.63 -13.29
N LEU A 231 11.54 -7.68 -12.42
CA LEU A 231 10.62 -7.23 -11.36
C LEU A 231 9.61 -6.19 -11.83
N VAL A 232 9.99 -5.28 -12.74
CA VAL A 232 9.06 -4.25 -13.22
C VAL A 232 7.81 -4.86 -13.81
N PRO A 233 7.87 -5.80 -14.78
CA PRO A 233 6.65 -6.40 -15.32
C PRO A 233 5.87 -7.21 -14.30
N LEU A 234 6.55 -7.99 -13.44
CA LEU A 234 5.88 -8.83 -12.43
C LEU A 234 5.20 -7.99 -11.34
N LEU A 235 5.83 -6.91 -10.89
CA LEU A 235 5.24 -6.01 -9.91
C LEU A 235 4.14 -5.15 -10.54
N LEU A 236 4.31 -4.75 -11.80
CA LEU A 236 3.33 -3.99 -12.54
C LEU A 236 2.04 -4.80 -12.72
N ILE A 237 2.14 -6.05 -13.16
CA ILE A 237 0.94 -6.89 -13.31
C ILE A 237 0.36 -7.28 -11.95
N ALA A 238 1.15 -7.45 -10.91
CA ALA A 238 0.65 -7.70 -9.58
C ALA A 238 -0.22 -6.54 -9.09
N GLU A 239 0.13 -5.30 -9.40
CA GLU A 239 -0.58 -4.08 -8.98
C GLU A 239 -1.76 -3.75 -9.92
N GLN A 240 -1.55 -3.82 -11.25
CA GLN A 240 -2.50 -3.38 -12.27
C GLN A 240 -3.31 -4.52 -12.91
N GLY A 241 -3.02 -5.77 -12.58
CA GLY A 241 -3.62 -6.92 -13.25
C GLY A 241 -5.14 -6.99 -13.11
N ARG A 242 -5.68 -6.42 -12.05
CA ARG A 242 -7.13 -6.31 -11.88
C ARG A 242 -7.76 -5.33 -12.88
N GLU A 243 -7.10 -4.21 -13.18
CA GLU A 243 -7.61 -3.18 -14.09
C GLU A 243 -7.39 -3.59 -15.54
N TRP A 244 -6.24 -4.15 -15.86
CA TRP A 244 -5.89 -4.58 -17.20
C TRP A 244 -6.54 -5.91 -17.61
N GLY A 245 -6.96 -6.71 -16.62
CA GLY A 245 -7.35 -8.10 -16.79
C GLY A 245 -6.13 -9.04 -16.70
N TRP A 246 -6.24 -10.04 -15.85
CA TRP A 246 -5.16 -11.02 -15.61
C TRP A 246 -4.79 -11.85 -16.84
N ASP A 247 -5.74 -12.00 -17.79
CA ASP A 247 -5.59 -12.75 -19.04
C ASP A 247 -5.37 -11.84 -20.26
N SER A 248 -5.19 -10.54 -20.06
CA SER A 248 -4.96 -9.59 -21.17
C SER A 248 -3.62 -9.84 -21.86
N PRO A 249 -3.48 -9.49 -23.15
CA PRO A 249 -2.19 -9.61 -23.85
C PRO A 249 -1.05 -8.89 -23.14
N GLY A 250 -1.34 -7.74 -22.50
CA GLY A 250 -0.39 -7.00 -21.68
C GLY A 250 0.06 -7.79 -20.44
N ALA A 251 -0.89 -8.44 -19.75
CA ALA A 251 -0.60 -9.30 -18.60
C ALA A 251 0.28 -10.48 -19.00
N ILE A 252 -0.07 -11.18 -20.08
CA ILE A 252 0.69 -12.32 -20.61
C ILE A 252 2.09 -11.89 -21.00
N ALA A 253 2.25 -10.72 -21.65
CA ALA A 253 3.56 -10.16 -21.97
C ALA A 253 4.38 -9.88 -20.70
N CYS A 254 3.78 -9.31 -19.64
CA CYS A 254 4.44 -9.08 -18.37
C CYS A 254 4.89 -10.39 -17.70
N TYR A 255 4.07 -11.44 -17.73
CA TYR A 255 4.47 -12.77 -17.21
C TYR A 255 5.63 -13.35 -18.02
N ALA A 256 5.56 -13.28 -19.35
CA ALA A 256 6.61 -13.81 -20.23
C ALA A 256 7.94 -13.07 -20.04
N ILE A 257 7.92 -11.74 -20.03
CA ILE A 257 9.12 -10.90 -19.81
C ILE A 257 9.69 -11.17 -18.42
N GLY A 258 8.85 -11.22 -17.41
CA GLY A 258 9.26 -11.49 -16.03
C GLY A 258 9.88 -12.89 -15.87
N ALA A 259 9.26 -13.91 -16.43
CA ALA A 259 9.77 -15.29 -16.37
C ALA A 259 11.12 -15.44 -17.15
N LEU A 260 11.20 -14.90 -18.35
CA LEU A 260 12.43 -14.91 -19.13
C LEU A 260 13.54 -14.08 -18.47
N GLY A 261 13.18 -12.92 -17.92
CA GLY A 261 14.09 -12.08 -17.15
C GLY A 261 14.63 -12.80 -15.92
N LEU A 262 13.76 -13.51 -15.16
CA LEU A 262 14.16 -14.31 -14.00
C LEU A 262 15.13 -15.44 -14.39
N LEU A 263 14.85 -16.14 -15.49
CA LEU A 263 15.74 -17.19 -16.00
C LEU A 263 17.11 -16.61 -16.38
N ALA A 264 17.12 -15.51 -17.13
CA ALA A 264 18.34 -14.81 -17.52
C ALA A 264 19.10 -14.29 -16.28
N PHE A 265 18.39 -13.73 -15.30
CA PHE A 265 18.96 -13.29 -14.03
C PHE A 265 19.68 -14.43 -13.31
N VAL A 266 19.06 -15.59 -13.13
CA VAL A 266 19.68 -16.76 -12.47
C VAL A 266 20.92 -17.24 -13.23
N ILE A 267 20.91 -17.22 -14.58
CA ILE A 267 22.07 -17.59 -15.41
C ILE A 267 23.24 -16.61 -15.20
N VAL A 268 22.96 -15.32 -15.22
CA VAL A 268 23.98 -14.26 -15.01
C VAL A 268 24.54 -14.32 -13.59
N GLU A 269 23.68 -14.39 -12.56
CA GLU A 269 24.10 -14.49 -11.17
C GLU A 269 25.01 -15.72 -10.92
N ARG A 270 24.68 -16.84 -11.58
CA ARG A 270 25.52 -18.03 -11.53
C ARG A 270 26.88 -17.81 -12.17
N SER A 271 26.96 -17.03 -13.25
CA SER A 271 28.23 -16.74 -13.96
C SER A 271 29.09 -15.72 -13.22
N MET A 272 28.47 -14.76 -12.51
CA MET A 272 29.15 -13.72 -11.74
C MET A 272 29.67 -14.20 -10.37
N GLY A 273 29.14 -15.28 -9.85
CA GLY A 273 29.59 -15.91 -8.61
C GLY A 273 29.57 -14.98 -7.38
N ASP A 274 30.72 -14.64 -6.85
CA ASP A 274 30.85 -13.76 -5.67
C ASP A 274 30.61 -12.27 -5.98
N ASP A 275 30.77 -11.86 -7.25
CA ASP A 275 30.53 -10.51 -7.70
C ASP A 275 29.04 -10.24 -8.01
N ALA A 276 28.21 -11.27 -8.05
CA ALA A 276 26.77 -11.22 -8.29
C ALA A 276 26.04 -10.27 -7.31
N ILE A 277 24.93 -9.65 -7.74
CA ILE A 277 24.09 -8.80 -6.87
C ILE A 277 23.47 -9.63 -5.75
N LEU A 278 22.98 -10.82 -6.08
CA LEU A 278 22.41 -11.77 -5.14
C LEU A 278 23.13 -13.13 -5.27
N PRO A 279 24.35 -13.29 -4.72
CA PRO A 279 25.14 -14.48 -4.90
C PRO A 279 24.39 -15.76 -4.56
N LEU A 280 24.24 -16.67 -5.51
CA LEU A 280 23.47 -17.91 -5.32
C LEU A 280 24.06 -18.81 -4.21
N LYS A 281 25.33 -18.62 -3.85
CA LYS A 281 25.97 -19.31 -2.70
C LYS A 281 25.22 -19.07 -1.38
N LEU A 282 24.52 -17.93 -1.23
CA LEU A 282 23.77 -17.62 -0.02
C LEU A 282 22.63 -18.63 0.21
N PHE A 283 22.00 -19.07 -0.89
CA PHE A 283 20.94 -20.08 -0.85
C PHE A 283 21.45 -21.50 -0.53
N GLY A 284 22.76 -21.74 -0.59
CA GLY A 284 23.38 -22.95 -0.08
C GLY A 284 23.26 -23.09 1.44
N SER A 285 23.06 -21.97 2.18
CA SER A 285 22.73 -21.99 3.59
C SER A 285 21.24 -22.26 3.78
N ARG A 286 20.88 -23.39 4.39
CA ARG A 286 19.48 -23.72 4.75
C ARG A 286 18.83 -22.64 5.60
N VAL A 287 19.61 -21.99 6.46
CA VAL A 287 19.11 -20.92 7.34
C VAL A 287 18.75 -19.68 6.52
N PHE A 288 19.62 -19.27 5.59
CA PHE A 288 19.34 -18.13 4.71
C PHE A 288 18.13 -18.39 3.82
N SER A 289 18.11 -19.55 3.14
CA SER A 289 16.97 -19.92 2.26
C SER A 289 15.65 -19.95 3.00
N MET A 290 15.62 -20.54 4.19
CA MET A 290 14.42 -20.57 5.01
C MET A 290 14.02 -19.17 5.49
N ALA A 291 15.00 -18.33 5.89
CA ALA A 291 14.73 -16.94 6.29
C ALA A 291 14.18 -16.12 5.11
N ALA A 292 14.65 -16.36 3.87
CA ALA A 292 14.14 -15.72 2.67
C ALA A 292 12.67 -16.12 2.39
N VAL A 293 12.36 -17.42 2.42
CA VAL A 293 10.99 -17.93 2.24
C VAL A 293 10.06 -17.39 3.32
N LEU A 294 10.47 -17.46 4.59
CA LEU A 294 9.68 -16.91 5.70
C LEU A 294 9.49 -15.40 5.57
N SER A 295 10.48 -14.66 5.04
CA SER A 295 10.35 -13.22 4.80
C SER A 295 9.28 -12.92 3.74
N VAL A 296 9.18 -13.74 2.68
CA VAL A 296 8.09 -13.60 1.68
C VAL A 296 6.73 -13.84 2.35
N LEU A 297 6.56 -14.94 3.08
CA LEU A 297 5.27 -15.28 3.71
C LEU A 297 4.85 -14.26 4.77
N VAL A 298 5.80 -13.80 5.59
CA VAL A 298 5.56 -12.74 6.59
C VAL A 298 5.25 -11.41 5.93
N GLY A 299 5.96 -11.07 4.85
CA GLY A 299 5.69 -9.88 4.04
C GLY A 299 4.28 -9.90 3.47
N PHE A 300 3.86 -11.03 2.89
CA PHE A 300 2.51 -11.26 2.36
C PHE A 300 1.42 -10.96 3.41
N GLY A 301 1.53 -11.57 4.59
CA GLY A 301 0.55 -11.34 5.66
C GLY A 301 0.59 -9.91 6.21
N MET A 302 1.79 -9.35 6.40
CA MET A 302 1.98 -8.02 6.97
C MET A 302 1.34 -6.91 6.12
N PHE A 303 1.69 -6.84 4.84
CA PHE A 303 1.19 -5.77 3.97
C PHE A 303 -0.29 -5.97 3.64
N GLY A 304 -0.73 -7.23 3.50
CA GLY A 304 -2.15 -7.54 3.36
C GLY A 304 -2.98 -7.00 4.53
N ALA A 305 -2.55 -7.23 5.77
CA ALA A 305 -3.22 -6.69 6.95
C ALA A 305 -3.13 -5.15 7.01
N MET A 306 -1.96 -4.57 6.72
CA MET A 306 -1.74 -3.12 6.78
C MET A 306 -2.62 -2.33 5.81
N LEU A 307 -3.05 -2.92 4.70
CA LEU A 307 -3.92 -2.25 3.72
C LEU A 307 -5.40 -2.56 3.94
N THR A 308 -5.75 -3.80 4.28
CA THR A 308 -7.16 -4.20 4.41
C THR A 308 -7.80 -3.75 5.72
N ILE A 309 -7.04 -3.66 6.81
CA ILE A 309 -7.56 -3.19 8.11
C ILE A 309 -8.00 -1.73 8.07
N PRO A 310 -7.23 -0.77 7.55
CA PRO A 310 -7.69 0.61 7.39
C PRO A 310 -8.93 0.73 6.51
N LEU A 311 -9.03 -0.05 5.42
CA LEU A 311 -10.23 -0.09 4.58
C LEU A 311 -11.45 -0.58 5.36
N TYR A 312 -11.30 -1.64 6.16
CA TYR A 312 -12.38 -2.12 7.03
C TYR A 312 -12.80 -1.06 8.06
N LEU A 313 -11.85 -0.36 8.69
CA LEU A 313 -12.13 0.72 9.63
C LEU A 313 -12.90 1.88 8.98
N GLN A 314 -12.47 2.31 7.80
CA GLN A 314 -13.08 3.43 7.12
C GLN A 314 -14.45 3.07 6.53
N ILE A 315 -14.57 1.92 5.87
CA ILE A 315 -15.80 1.51 5.18
C ILE A 315 -16.82 0.95 6.17
N VAL A 316 -16.43 -0.01 7.03
CA VAL A 316 -17.38 -0.72 7.90
C VAL A 316 -17.66 0.04 9.19
N LYS A 317 -16.65 0.69 9.77
CA LYS A 317 -16.81 1.46 11.03
C LYS A 317 -17.05 2.94 10.81
N GLY A 318 -16.95 3.44 9.56
CA GLY A 318 -17.25 4.82 9.22
C GLY A 318 -16.28 5.83 9.84
N VAL A 319 -15.09 5.39 10.30
CA VAL A 319 -14.10 6.29 10.88
C VAL A 319 -13.35 7.06 9.78
N THR A 320 -12.95 8.27 10.07
CA THR A 320 -12.14 9.07 9.16
C THR A 320 -10.76 8.44 8.92
N PRO A 321 -10.06 8.76 7.81
CA PRO A 321 -8.70 8.29 7.57
C PRO A 321 -7.74 8.55 8.74
N THR A 322 -7.86 9.71 9.40
CA THR A 322 -7.06 10.07 10.56
C THR A 322 -7.38 9.19 11.77
N GLU A 323 -8.66 8.98 12.07
CA GLU A 323 -9.10 8.08 13.15
C GLU A 323 -8.71 6.63 12.87
N SER A 324 -8.78 6.19 11.62
CA SER A 324 -8.30 4.87 11.18
C SER A 324 -6.80 4.70 11.47
N GLY A 325 -5.98 5.74 11.24
CA GLY A 325 -4.57 5.76 11.61
C GLY A 325 -4.36 5.57 13.12
N PHE A 326 -5.12 6.27 13.95
CA PHE A 326 -5.08 6.09 15.41
C PHE A 326 -5.60 4.72 15.85
N ALA A 327 -6.61 4.20 15.19
CA ALA A 327 -7.14 2.86 15.49
C ALA A 327 -6.13 1.74 15.20
N MET A 328 -5.09 1.99 14.38
CA MET A 328 -3.98 1.06 14.15
C MET A 328 -2.92 1.05 15.28
N LEU A 329 -2.98 1.96 16.24
CA LEU A 329 -2.04 2.02 17.38
C LEU A 329 -1.84 0.68 18.11
N PRO A 330 -2.86 -0.16 18.38
CA PRO A 330 -2.66 -1.45 19.02
C PRO A 330 -1.70 -2.37 18.26
N MET A 331 -1.77 -2.40 16.92
CA MET A 331 -0.85 -3.18 16.09
C MET A 331 0.58 -2.65 16.22
N VAL A 332 0.76 -1.33 16.16
CA VAL A 332 2.06 -0.67 16.30
C VAL A 332 2.64 -0.90 17.70
N LEU A 333 1.83 -0.77 18.76
CA LEU A 333 2.25 -1.03 20.13
C LEU A 333 2.65 -2.50 20.33
N GLY A 334 1.87 -3.44 19.77
CA GLY A 334 2.21 -4.86 19.77
C GLY A 334 3.56 -5.12 19.12
N LEU A 335 3.80 -4.53 17.95
CA LEU A 335 5.06 -4.63 17.20
C LEU A 335 6.24 -4.07 18.01
N MET A 336 6.08 -2.88 18.61
CA MET A 336 7.13 -2.26 19.43
C MET A 336 7.44 -3.05 20.69
N ILE A 337 6.41 -3.43 21.45
CA ILE A 337 6.56 -4.18 22.70
C ILE A 337 7.25 -5.51 22.44
N SER A 338 6.78 -6.27 21.45
CA SER A 338 7.33 -7.59 21.16
C SER A 338 8.74 -7.53 20.57
N SER A 339 9.03 -6.52 19.75
CA SER A 339 10.36 -6.33 19.20
C SER A 339 11.38 -5.93 20.28
N ILE A 340 11.02 -5.01 21.18
CA ILE A 340 11.89 -4.60 22.28
C ILE A 340 12.08 -5.76 23.27
N ALA A 341 11.01 -6.45 23.63
CA ALA A 341 11.07 -7.59 24.55
C ALA A 341 11.91 -8.74 23.99
N SER A 342 11.65 -9.17 22.74
CA SER A 342 12.43 -10.21 22.08
C SER A 342 13.90 -9.80 21.92
N GLY A 343 14.16 -8.54 21.54
CA GLY A 343 15.52 -8.00 21.46
C GLY A 343 16.29 -8.04 22.76
N GLN A 344 15.66 -7.69 23.88
CA GLN A 344 16.27 -7.76 25.20
C GLN A 344 16.51 -9.21 25.64
N ILE A 345 15.56 -10.11 25.40
CA ILE A 345 15.71 -11.52 25.73
C ILE A 345 16.85 -12.14 24.91
N ILE A 346 16.90 -11.87 23.60
CA ILE A 346 17.98 -12.35 22.71
C ILE A 346 19.35 -11.80 23.18
N SER A 347 19.40 -10.50 23.49
CA SER A 347 20.63 -9.85 23.97
C SER A 347 21.18 -10.49 25.25
N ARG A 348 20.31 -10.84 26.19
CA ARG A 348 20.69 -11.46 27.47
C ARG A 348 21.02 -12.95 27.34
N THR A 349 20.18 -13.69 26.61
CA THR A 349 20.26 -15.16 26.57
C THR A 349 21.08 -15.70 25.39
N GLY A 350 21.20 -14.92 24.29
CA GLY A 350 21.78 -15.38 23.03
C GLY A 350 20.90 -16.38 22.25
N ARG A 351 19.71 -16.70 22.77
CA ARG A 351 18.76 -17.65 22.15
C ARG A 351 17.71 -16.89 21.36
N TYR A 352 17.56 -17.21 20.09
CA TYR A 352 16.58 -16.53 19.22
C TYR A 352 15.70 -17.50 18.41
N GLY A 353 15.96 -18.81 18.45
CA GLY A 353 15.25 -19.81 17.67
C GLY A 353 13.77 -20.00 18.03
N ALA A 354 13.35 -19.62 19.25
CA ALA A 354 11.94 -19.71 19.65
C ALA A 354 11.07 -18.58 19.04
N PHE A 355 11.65 -17.42 18.75
CA PHE A 355 10.89 -16.25 18.33
C PHE A 355 10.23 -16.35 16.95
N PRO A 356 10.80 -17.04 15.94
CA PRO A 356 10.08 -17.31 14.71
C PRO A 356 8.80 -18.14 14.94
N ILE A 357 8.84 -19.11 15.84
CA ILE A 357 7.68 -19.96 16.18
C ILE A 357 6.64 -19.15 16.95
N THR A 358 7.05 -18.46 18.03
CA THR A 358 6.11 -17.65 18.83
C THR A 358 5.58 -16.46 18.04
N GLY A 359 6.40 -15.85 17.17
CA GLY A 359 6.00 -14.74 16.32
C GLY A 359 4.94 -15.16 15.30
N THR A 360 5.14 -16.28 14.60
CA THR A 360 4.12 -16.79 13.66
C THR A 360 2.86 -17.23 14.41
N ALA A 361 2.98 -17.81 15.62
CA ALA A 361 1.82 -18.17 16.44
C ALA A 361 0.98 -16.95 16.83
N PHE A 362 1.60 -15.87 17.34
CA PHE A 362 0.88 -14.64 17.68
C PHE A 362 0.22 -14.00 16.45
N THR A 363 0.92 -13.99 15.32
CA THR A 363 0.35 -13.48 14.05
C THR A 363 -0.84 -14.34 13.63
N ALA A 364 -0.74 -15.67 13.71
CA ALA A 364 -1.84 -16.58 13.39
C ALA A 364 -3.04 -16.38 14.32
N ILE A 365 -2.82 -16.24 15.63
CA ILE A 365 -3.89 -15.91 16.59
C ILE A 365 -4.57 -14.60 16.23
N GLY A 366 -3.79 -13.56 15.91
CA GLY A 366 -4.32 -12.27 15.49
C GLY A 366 -5.19 -12.38 14.24
N PHE A 367 -4.71 -13.05 13.18
CA PHE A 367 -5.51 -13.32 11.98
C PHE A 367 -6.75 -14.18 12.28
N THR A 368 -6.63 -15.20 13.13
CA THR A 368 -7.77 -16.02 13.56
C THR A 368 -8.86 -15.16 14.21
N LEU A 369 -8.50 -14.22 15.08
CA LEU A 369 -9.47 -13.27 15.63
C LEU A 369 -10.16 -12.44 14.54
N LEU A 370 -9.41 -12.00 13.52
CA LEU A 370 -9.97 -11.23 12.43
C LEU A 370 -10.91 -12.05 11.52
N THR A 371 -10.80 -13.38 11.47
CA THR A 371 -11.75 -14.22 10.72
C THR A 371 -13.14 -14.28 11.36
N PHE A 372 -13.28 -13.89 12.61
CA PHE A 372 -14.59 -13.79 13.30
C PHE A 372 -15.20 -12.38 13.26
N LEU A 373 -14.61 -11.45 12.52
CA LEU A 373 -15.16 -10.11 12.37
C LEU A 373 -16.48 -10.12 11.61
N THR A 374 -17.39 -9.30 12.10
CA THR A 374 -18.68 -9.00 11.47
C THR A 374 -18.86 -7.47 11.37
N ALA A 375 -19.79 -7.00 10.56
CA ALA A 375 -20.09 -5.58 10.48
C ALA A 375 -20.42 -4.96 11.87
N ASP A 376 -20.96 -5.74 12.78
CA ASP A 376 -21.38 -5.33 14.13
C ASP A 376 -20.32 -5.53 15.20
N SER A 377 -19.20 -6.19 14.89
CA SER A 377 -18.14 -6.44 15.88
C SER A 377 -17.66 -5.15 16.53
N PRO A 378 -17.51 -5.11 17.86
CA PRO A 378 -17.03 -3.92 18.55
C PRO A 378 -15.59 -3.62 18.19
N LEU A 379 -15.19 -2.35 18.19
CA LEU A 379 -13.86 -1.90 17.76
C LEU A 379 -12.72 -2.55 18.57
N TRP A 380 -12.95 -2.77 19.90
CA TRP A 380 -11.94 -3.41 20.74
C TRP A 380 -11.56 -4.83 20.27
N PHE A 381 -12.51 -5.57 19.65
CA PHE A 381 -12.25 -6.91 19.17
C PHE A 381 -11.28 -6.89 17.96
N LEU A 382 -11.49 -5.95 17.03
CA LEU A 382 -10.55 -5.68 15.94
C LEU A 382 -9.17 -5.27 16.48
N MET A 383 -9.16 -4.35 17.48
CA MET A 383 -7.93 -3.89 18.11
C MET A 383 -7.13 -5.04 18.75
N LEU A 384 -7.81 -6.02 19.35
CA LEU A 384 -7.18 -7.21 19.94
C LEU A 384 -6.50 -8.07 18.86
N GLY A 385 -7.19 -8.31 17.72
CA GLY A 385 -6.61 -9.02 16.58
C GLY A 385 -5.38 -8.29 16.02
N MET A 386 -5.47 -6.98 15.83
CA MET A 386 -4.35 -6.14 15.40
C MET A 386 -3.18 -6.18 16.37
N PHE A 387 -3.42 -6.13 17.66
CA PHE A 387 -2.38 -6.25 18.68
C PHE A 387 -1.66 -7.60 18.60
N GLY A 388 -2.41 -8.70 18.42
CA GLY A 388 -1.86 -10.04 18.20
C GLY A 388 -0.96 -10.11 16.96
N ILE A 389 -1.41 -9.55 15.83
CA ILE A 389 -0.60 -9.46 14.60
C ILE A 389 0.68 -8.65 14.88
N GLY A 390 0.57 -7.50 15.55
CA GLY A 390 1.72 -6.68 15.92
C GLY A 390 2.72 -7.41 16.79
N LEU A 391 2.26 -8.13 17.82
CA LEU A 391 3.11 -8.95 18.69
C LEU A 391 3.91 -10.00 17.92
N GLY A 392 3.30 -10.62 16.91
CA GLY A 392 3.97 -11.60 16.07
C GLY A 392 4.98 -10.96 15.11
N LEU A 393 4.56 -9.94 14.38
CA LEU A 393 5.41 -9.27 13.39
C LEU A 393 6.67 -8.66 14.01
N GLY A 394 6.58 -8.07 15.21
CA GLY A 394 7.73 -7.49 15.90
C GLY A 394 8.83 -8.51 16.19
N GLN A 395 8.46 -9.74 16.54
CA GLN A 395 9.40 -10.84 16.73
C GLN A 395 9.99 -11.34 15.41
N LEU A 396 9.13 -11.53 14.39
CA LEU A 396 9.51 -12.10 13.10
C LEU A 396 10.46 -11.20 12.31
N MET A 397 10.13 -9.92 12.16
CA MET A 397 10.94 -8.97 11.39
C MET A 397 12.38 -8.90 11.92
N GLN A 398 12.53 -8.90 13.23
CA GLN A 398 13.82 -8.84 13.89
C GLN A 398 14.61 -10.15 13.73
N THR A 399 13.97 -11.27 14.03
CA THR A 399 14.68 -12.56 14.11
C THR A 399 15.02 -13.14 12.76
N LEU A 400 14.19 -12.94 11.73
CA LEU A 400 14.51 -13.38 10.36
C LEU A 400 15.69 -12.61 9.77
N THR A 401 15.73 -11.29 9.96
CA THR A 401 16.87 -10.47 9.54
C THR A 401 18.15 -10.87 10.29
N LEU A 402 18.06 -11.07 11.60
CA LEU A 402 19.19 -11.52 12.41
C LEU A 402 19.70 -12.91 11.98
N ALA A 403 18.78 -13.83 11.67
CA ALA A 403 19.14 -15.17 11.20
C ALA A 403 19.83 -15.13 9.84
N ALA A 404 19.30 -14.35 8.88
CA ALA A 404 19.91 -14.16 7.58
C ALA A 404 21.35 -13.61 7.71
N GLN A 405 21.54 -12.56 8.51
CA GLN A 405 22.86 -11.96 8.78
C GLN A 405 23.82 -12.91 9.49
N ASN A 406 23.35 -13.72 10.43
CA ASN A 406 24.20 -14.63 11.22
C ASN A 406 24.61 -15.90 10.44
N SER A 407 23.92 -16.19 9.31
CA SER A 407 24.14 -17.39 8.49
C SER A 407 25.16 -17.20 7.37
N VAL A 408 25.65 -15.99 7.14
CA VAL A 408 26.55 -15.62 6.03
C VAL A 408 27.89 -15.10 6.54
N SER A 409 28.87 -14.98 5.64
CA SER A 409 30.18 -14.41 5.99
C SER A 409 30.05 -12.92 6.37
N PRO A 410 30.98 -12.35 7.18
CA PRO A 410 30.99 -10.93 7.51
C PRO A 410 31.00 -10.00 6.29
N ARG A 411 31.54 -10.46 5.16
CA ARG A 411 31.61 -9.71 3.91
C ARG A 411 30.26 -9.62 3.20
N ASP A 412 29.38 -10.61 3.42
CA ASP A 412 28.09 -10.74 2.72
C ASP A 412 26.90 -10.24 3.57
N ILE A 413 27.15 -9.63 4.74
CA ILE A 413 26.07 -9.16 5.66
C ILE A 413 25.17 -8.12 4.99
N GLY A 414 25.71 -7.22 4.16
CA GLY A 414 24.94 -6.23 3.44
C GLY A 414 24.00 -6.85 2.44
N VAL A 415 24.51 -7.74 1.60
CA VAL A 415 23.71 -8.48 0.62
C VAL A 415 22.65 -9.34 1.33
N ALA A 416 23.01 -10.04 2.41
CA ALA A 416 22.03 -10.87 3.14
C ALA A 416 20.92 -10.04 3.79
N THR A 417 21.26 -8.85 4.31
CA THR A 417 20.28 -7.92 4.91
C THR A 417 19.33 -7.35 3.87
N SER A 418 19.88 -6.86 2.76
CA SER A 418 19.08 -6.30 1.68
C SER A 418 18.25 -7.39 0.98
N ALA A 419 18.76 -8.61 0.83
CA ALA A 419 18.01 -9.75 0.31
C ALA A 419 16.83 -10.11 1.23
N ALA A 420 17.01 -10.20 2.55
CA ALA A 420 15.90 -10.45 3.47
C ALA A 420 14.82 -9.36 3.41
N THR A 421 15.22 -8.08 3.26
CA THR A 421 14.31 -6.96 3.09
C THR A 421 13.59 -7.03 1.75
N PHE A 422 14.31 -7.34 0.68
CA PHE A 422 13.82 -7.51 -0.68
C PHE A 422 12.75 -8.63 -0.78
N PHE A 423 13.04 -9.81 -0.23
CA PHE A 423 12.06 -10.90 -0.20
C PHE A 423 10.81 -10.55 0.59
N ARG A 424 10.94 -9.79 1.68
CA ARG A 424 9.79 -9.30 2.43
C ARG A 424 8.99 -8.28 1.63
N GLN A 425 9.63 -7.39 0.87
CA GLN A 425 8.94 -6.43 -0.01
C GLN A 425 8.22 -7.12 -1.16
N ILE A 426 8.85 -8.12 -1.81
CA ILE A 426 8.18 -8.95 -2.84
C ILE A 426 6.95 -9.64 -2.23
N GLY A 427 7.12 -10.29 -1.07
CA GLY A 427 6.00 -10.90 -0.37
C GLY A 427 4.90 -9.90 -0.07
N GLY A 428 5.27 -8.69 0.32
CA GLY A 428 4.34 -7.59 0.59
C GLY A 428 3.54 -7.17 -0.65
N THR A 429 4.19 -6.91 -1.76
CA THR A 429 3.52 -6.56 -3.03
C THR A 429 2.62 -7.67 -3.54
N MET A 430 3.09 -8.93 -3.49
CA MET A 430 2.26 -10.08 -3.83
C MET A 430 1.05 -10.21 -2.89
N GLY A 431 1.26 -10.04 -1.58
CA GLY A 431 0.20 -10.09 -0.59
C GLY A 431 -0.86 -9.01 -0.82
N THR A 432 -0.42 -7.78 -1.05
CA THR A 432 -1.31 -6.67 -1.41
C THR A 432 -2.13 -6.99 -2.65
N ALA A 433 -1.47 -7.35 -3.75
CA ALA A 433 -2.12 -7.64 -5.03
C ALA A 433 -3.16 -8.78 -4.91
N VAL A 434 -2.75 -9.91 -4.32
CA VAL A 434 -3.64 -11.08 -4.18
C VAL A 434 -4.80 -10.76 -3.23
N LEU A 435 -4.53 -10.19 -2.07
CA LEU A 435 -5.57 -9.98 -1.05
C LEU A 435 -6.56 -8.88 -1.44
N LEU A 436 -6.11 -7.79 -2.08
CA LEU A 436 -7.02 -6.79 -2.63
C LEU A 436 -7.82 -7.34 -3.82
N SER A 437 -7.19 -8.13 -4.68
CA SER A 437 -7.91 -8.81 -5.77
C SER A 437 -9.02 -9.72 -5.24
N VAL A 438 -8.72 -10.54 -4.21
CA VAL A 438 -9.72 -11.38 -3.54
C VAL A 438 -10.82 -10.53 -2.91
N LEU A 439 -10.47 -9.45 -2.19
CA LEU A 439 -11.42 -8.54 -1.56
C LEU A 439 -12.44 -8.01 -2.59
N PHE A 440 -11.93 -7.38 -3.64
CA PHE A 440 -12.76 -6.71 -4.63
C PHE A 440 -13.50 -7.66 -5.58
N THR A 441 -12.96 -8.86 -5.82
CA THR A 441 -13.65 -9.90 -6.61
C THR A 441 -14.83 -10.49 -5.85
N LEU A 442 -14.69 -10.68 -4.53
CA LEU A 442 -15.76 -11.26 -3.72
C LEU A 442 -16.78 -10.23 -3.23
N MET A 443 -16.41 -8.94 -3.22
CA MET A 443 -17.25 -7.88 -2.69
C MET A 443 -18.63 -7.80 -3.37
N PRO A 444 -18.76 -7.80 -4.73
CA PRO A 444 -20.06 -7.79 -5.38
C PRO A 444 -20.94 -8.99 -5.01
N THR A 445 -20.34 -10.19 -4.99
CA THR A 445 -21.05 -11.44 -4.65
C THR A 445 -21.54 -11.43 -3.20
N ASN A 446 -20.70 -10.97 -2.27
CA ASN A 446 -21.05 -10.92 -0.86
C ASN A 446 -22.06 -9.80 -0.54
N ILE A 447 -22.01 -8.66 -1.25
CA ILE A 447 -23.02 -7.61 -1.15
C ILE A 447 -24.36 -8.14 -1.66
N THR A 448 -24.39 -8.80 -2.81
CA THR A 448 -25.59 -9.44 -3.34
C THR A 448 -26.12 -10.49 -2.37
N GLY A 449 -25.24 -11.31 -1.77
CA GLY A 449 -25.60 -12.28 -0.72
C GLY A 449 -26.19 -11.61 0.52
N ALA A 450 -25.66 -10.48 0.93
CA ALA A 450 -26.21 -9.69 2.04
C ALA A 450 -27.58 -9.10 1.70
N MET A 451 -27.82 -8.69 0.45
CA MET A 451 -29.13 -8.25 -0.04
C MET A 451 -30.13 -9.41 -0.16
N GLN A 452 -29.68 -10.63 -0.41
CA GLN A 452 -30.52 -11.84 -0.42
C GLN A 452 -30.98 -12.25 0.99
N ASN A 453 -30.44 -11.66 2.02
CA ASN A 453 -30.86 -11.92 3.40
C ASN A 453 -31.91 -10.88 3.84
N GLU A 454 -33.13 -11.35 4.13
CA GLU A 454 -34.22 -10.48 4.56
C GLU A 454 -33.90 -9.62 5.78
N SER A 455 -33.07 -10.12 6.70
CA SER A 455 -32.69 -9.38 7.90
C SER A 455 -31.85 -8.12 7.62
N THR A 456 -31.13 -8.09 6.51
CA THR A 456 -30.35 -6.93 6.05
C THR A 456 -31.11 -6.11 5.01
N LEU A 457 -31.90 -6.75 4.15
CA LEU A 457 -32.62 -6.10 3.07
C LEU A 457 -33.84 -5.29 3.59
N LYS A 458 -34.67 -5.84 4.48
CA LYS A 458 -35.89 -5.17 4.96
C LYS A 458 -35.61 -3.81 5.62
N PRO A 459 -34.66 -3.67 6.56
CA PRO A 459 -34.33 -2.36 7.14
C PRO A 459 -33.81 -1.36 6.09
N ALA A 460 -33.02 -1.84 5.14
CA ALA A 460 -32.46 -1.00 4.11
C ALA A 460 -33.51 -0.53 3.10
N LEU A 461 -34.39 -1.42 2.67
CA LEU A 461 -35.52 -1.10 1.79
C LEU A 461 -36.51 -0.17 2.48
N THR A 462 -36.78 -0.38 3.78
CA THR A 462 -37.61 0.52 4.57
C THR A 462 -37.04 1.93 4.61
N ALA A 463 -35.71 2.06 4.82
CA ALA A 463 -35.03 3.36 4.84
C ALA A 463 -35.05 4.02 3.44
N ALA A 464 -34.80 3.23 2.38
CA ALA A 464 -34.79 3.72 1.00
C ALA A 464 -36.19 4.18 0.51
N LEU A 465 -37.27 3.57 1.02
CA LEU A 465 -38.64 3.98 0.75
C LEU A 465 -39.11 5.12 1.65
N THR A 466 -38.35 5.53 2.67
CA THR A 466 -38.72 6.64 3.56
C THR A 466 -38.35 7.97 2.89
N PRO A 467 -39.32 8.87 2.53
CA PRO A 467 -39.02 10.09 1.77
C PRO A 467 -38.02 11.00 2.47
N SER A 468 -38.08 11.16 3.79
CA SER A 468 -37.14 11.99 4.56
C SER A 468 -35.73 11.42 4.59
N VAL A 469 -35.55 10.11 4.45
CA VAL A 469 -34.22 9.46 4.37
C VAL A 469 -33.73 9.48 2.92
N ALA A 470 -34.57 9.13 1.97
CA ALA A 470 -34.18 9.05 0.56
C ALA A 470 -33.78 10.43 -0.03
N SER A 471 -34.43 11.51 0.40
CA SER A 471 -34.16 12.88 -0.09
C SER A 471 -33.06 13.62 0.67
N ALA A 472 -32.52 13.04 1.76
CA ALA A 472 -31.47 13.67 2.54
C ALA A 472 -30.18 13.78 1.72
N SER A 473 -29.51 14.93 1.80
CA SER A 473 -28.29 15.24 0.99
C SER A 473 -27.17 14.25 1.19
N GLU A 474 -26.99 13.76 2.41
CA GLU A 474 -25.99 12.75 2.78
C GLU A 474 -26.27 11.37 2.18
N ASN A 475 -27.52 11.07 1.83
CA ASN A 475 -27.94 9.79 1.26
C ASN A 475 -27.98 9.81 -0.28
N LYS A 476 -27.80 10.98 -0.90
CA LYS A 476 -27.91 11.13 -2.36
C LYS A 476 -27.00 10.15 -3.11
N GLY A 477 -25.76 10.02 -2.68
CA GLY A 477 -24.81 9.12 -3.34
C GLY A 477 -25.26 7.65 -3.30
N VAL A 478 -25.69 7.14 -2.15
CA VAL A 478 -26.15 5.75 -2.01
C VAL A 478 -27.50 5.51 -2.70
N MET A 479 -28.35 6.53 -2.73
CA MET A 479 -29.62 6.47 -3.44
C MET A 479 -29.38 6.41 -4.96
N ASP A 480 -28.64 7.37 -5.52
CA ASP A 480 -28.40 7.47 -6.98
C ASP A 480 -27.67 6.25 -7.55
N GLN A 481 -26.67 5.76 -6.84
CA GLN A 481 -25.87 4.64 -7.34
C GLN A 481 -26.59 3.29 -7.20
N ILE A 482 -27.40 3.11 -6.16
CA ILE A 482 -27.91 1.79 -5.79
C ILE A 482 -29.40 1.76 -5.59
N TRP A 483 -29.93 2.52 -4.62
CA TRP A 483 -31.29 2.30 -4.17
C TRP A 483 -32.35 2.80 -5.14
N SER A 484 -32.15 3.90 -5.85
CA SER A 484 -33.12 4.39 -6.84
C SER A 484 -33.36 3.35 -7.94
N LYS A 485 -32.34 2.63 -8.36
CA LYS A 485 -32.48 1.54 -9.35
C LYS A 485 -33.29 0.34 -8.86
N ILE A 486 -33.49 0.20 -7.56
CA ILE A 486 -34.28 -0.85 -6.90
C ILE A 486 -35.64 -0.31 -6.52
N VAL A 487 -35.69 0.87 -5.89
CA VAL A 487 -36.88 1.46 -5.30
C VAL A 487 -37.85 2.01 -6.36
N ASP A 488 -37.34 2.69 -7.41
CA ASP A 488 -38.18 3.26 -8.45
C ASP A 488 -39.02 2.18 -9.19
N PRO A 489 -38.44 1.06 -9.64
CA PRO A 489 -39.23 -0.04 -10.18
C PRO A 489 -40.20 -0.66 -9.18
N VAL A 490 -39.83 -0.74 -7.89
CA VAL A 490 -40.71 -1.24 -6.82
C VAL A 490 -41.93 -0.33 -6.67
N GLN A 491 -41.74 0.97 -6.56
CA GLN A 491 -42.83 1.95 -6.43
C GLN A 491 -43.74 1.90 -7.66
N GLN A 492 -43.17 1.85 -8.87
CA GLN A 492 -43.91 1.72 -10.10
C GLN A 492 -44.77 0.44 -10.16
N ASN A 493 -44.20 -0.71 -9.79
CA ASN A 493 -44.91 -1.98 -9.79
C ASN A 493 -46.03 -2.00 -8.75
N VAL A 494 -45.79 -1.45 -7.55
CA VAL A 494 -46.80 -1.33 -6.50
C VAL A 494 -47.96 -0.43 -6.99
N GLN A 495 -47.64 0.73 -7.56
CA GLN A 495 -48.64 1.65 -8.09
C GLN A 495 -49.47 1.01 -9.21
N GLN A 496 -48.84 0.32 -10.17
CA GLN A 496 -49.55 -0.42 -11.23
C GLN A 496 -50.49 -1.51 -10.65
N GLY A 497 -50.04 -2.17 -9.56
CA GLY A 497 -50.88 -3.15 -8.86
C GLY A 497 -52.12 -2.48 -8.23
N LEU A 498 -51.92 -1.33 -7.60
CA LEU A 498 -53.03 -0.55 -7.00
C LEU A 498 -53.98 -0.02 -8.05
N ASP A 499 -53.48 0.49 -9.19
CA ASP A 499 -54.30 0.98 -10.31
C ASP A 499 -55.17 -0.14 -10.90
N LYS A 500 -54.62 -1.33 -11.05
CA LYS A 500 -55.39 -2.50 -11.50
C LYS A 500 -56.43 -2.90 -10.45
N GLY A 501 -56.07 -2.89 -9.17
CA GLY A 501 -56.97 -3.16 -8.05
C GLY A 501 -58.12 -2.15 -7.97
N ALA A 502 -57.82 -0.83 -8.12
CA ALA A 502 -58.78 0.21 -8.16
C ALA A 502 -59.74 0.08 -9.35
N ALA A 503 -59.23 -0.20 -10.52
CA ALA A 503 -60.06 -0.44 -11.73
C ALA A 503 -61.01 -1.64 -11.54
N ALA A 504 -60.49 -2.74 -11.01
CA ALA A 504 -61.29 -3.95 -10.70
C ALA A 504 -62.37 -3.68 -9.63
N ALA A 505 -62.03 -2.91 -8.59
CA ALA A 505 -62.97 -2.54 -7.56
C ALA A 505 -64.11 -1.65 -8.09
N LYS A 506 -63.80 -0.64 -8.94
CA LYS A 506 -64.76 0.20 -9.61
C LYS A 506 -65.70 -0.58 -10.54
N GLN A 507 -65.12 -1.49 -11.35
CA GLN A 507 -65.86 -2.38 -12.26
C GLN A 507 -66.80 -3.32 -11.47
N ALA A 508 -66.38 -3.91 -10.37
CA ALA A 508 -67.20 -4.74 -9.53
C ALA A 508 -68.32 -3.93 -8.87
N ALA A 509 -68.06 -2.69 -8.44
CA ALA A 509 -69.08 -1.80 -7.90
C ALA A 509 -70.14 -1.43 -8.95
N ASP A 510 -69.72 -1.10 -10.16
CA ASP A 510 -70.61 -0.83 -11.29
C ASP A 510 -71.54 -1.99 -11.61
N GLN A 511 -70.98 -3.18 -11.66
CA GLN A 511 -71.79 -4.41 -11.89
C GLN A 511 -72.77 -4.69 -10.74
N ALA A 512 -72.35 -4.50 -9.51
CA ALA A 512 -73.18 -4.71 -8.32
C ALA A 512 -74.34 -3.69 -8.27
N VAL A 513 -74.05 -2.39 -8.51
CA VAL A 513 -75.08 -1.34 -8.57
C VAL A 513 -76.06 -1.61 -9.70
N THR A 514 -75.58 -1.96 -10.88
CA THR A 514 -76.43 -2.29 -12.01
C THR A 514 -77.37 -3.47 -11.72
N GLN A 515 -76.86 -4.56 -11.13
CA GLN A 515 -77.66 -5.72 -10.77
C GLN A 515 -78.69 -5.37 -9.69
N GLN A 516 -78.28 -4.61 -8.65
CA GLN A 516 -79.14 -4.21 -7.55
C GLN A 516 -80.28 -3.30 -8.02
N VAL A 517 -79.94 -2.28 -8.80
CA VAL A 517 -80.91 -1.34 -9.39
C VAL A 517 -81.87 -2.03 -10.33
N THR A 518 -81.34 -2.91 -11.18
CA THR A 518 -82.17 -3.70 -12.13
C THR A 518 -83.17 -4.57 -11.39
N ALA A 519 -82.75 -5.28 -10.35
CA ALA A 519 -83.63 -6.12 -9.52
C ALA A 519 -84.67 -5.25 -8.80
N GLN A 520 -84.31 -4.08 -8.28
CA GLN A 520 -85.21 -3.17 -7.60
C GLN A 520 -86.30 -2.60 -8.53
N VAL A 521 -85.82 -2.10 -9.73
CA VAL A 521 -86.74 -1.58 -10.73
C VAL A 521 -87.69 -2.69 -11.26
N GLN A 522 -87.23 -3.91 -11.49
CA GLN A 522 -88.07 -5.06 -11.87
C GLN A 522 -89.13 -5.37 -10.82
N GLN A 523 -88.81 -5.27 -9.51
CA GLN A 523 -89.81 -5.38 -8.47
C GLN A 523 -90.83 -4.24 -8.50
N GLN A 524 -90.44 -3.02 -8.76
CA GLN A 524 -91.34 -1.88 -8.89
C GLN A 524 -92.26 -1.98 -10.15
N VAL A 525 -91.72 -2.55 -11.23
CA VAL A 525 -92.52 -2.85 -12.42
C VAL A 525 -93.54 -3.92 -12.12
N ALA A 526 -93.23 -5.02 -11.44
CA ALA A 526 -94.15 -6.08 -11.03
C ALA A 526 -95.24 -5.59 -10.05
N ALA A 527 -94.89 -4.55 -9.26
CA ALA A 527 -95.82 -3.88 -8.38
C ALA A 527 -96.69 -2.80 -9.09
N GLY A 528 -96.52 -2.60 -10.40
CA GLY A 528 -97.23 -1.62 -11.18
C GLY A 528 -96.84 -0.16 -10.95
N ALA A 529 -95.76 0.12 -10.25
CA ALA A 529 -95.32 1.47 -9.91
C ALA A 529 -94.55 2.16 -11.04
N ILE A 530 -93.98 1.39 -12.01
CA ILE A 530 -93.24 1.93 -13.18
C ILE A 530 -93.76 1.29 -14.45
N PRO A 531 -94.06 2.09 -15.49
CA PRO A 531 -94.47 1.63 -16.83
C PRO A 531 -93.34 0.83 -17.54
N ALA A 532 -93.67 -0.30 -18.18
CA ALA A 532 -92.67 -1.13 -18.82
C ALA A 532 -91.86 -0.40 -19.87
N ALA A 533 -92.39 0.66 -20.53
CA ALA A 533 -91.69 1.51 -21.52
C ALA A 533 -90.57 2.39 -20.96
N SER A 534 -90.50 2.63 -19.65
CA SER A 534 -89.61 3.54 -19.02
C SER A 534 -88.52 2.79 -18.18
N VAL A 535 -88.48 1.49 -18.18
CA VAL A 535 -87.62 0.64 -17.36
C VAL A 535 -86.15 0.96 -17.62
N ASP A 536 -85.70 0.95 -18.86
CA ASP A 536 -84.29 1.16 -19.23
C ASP A 536 -83.79 2.57 -18.85
N SER A 537 -84.64 3.58 -18.97
CA SER A 537 -84.31 4.97 -18.62
C SER A 537 -84.24 5.15 -17.08
N VAL A 538 -85.12 4.49 -16.33
CA VAL A 538 -85.10 4.53 -14.87
C VAL A 538 -83.90 3.78 -14.32
N ILE A 539 -83.55 2.59 -14.90
CA ILE A 539 -82.36 1.87 -14.54
C ILE A 539 -81.13 2.73 -14.78
N ALA A 540 -80.98 3.31 -16.01
CA ALA A 540 -79.85 4.16 -16.35
C ALA A 540 -79.70 5.36 -15.40
N GLN A 541 -80.82 6.03 -15.07
CA GLN A 541 -80.83 7.20 -14.16
C GLN A 541 -80.48 6.81 -12.73
N GLN A 542 -81.02 5.69 -12.20
CA GLN A 542 -80.73 5.24 -10.86
C GLN A 542 -79.33 4.63 -10.74
N VAL A 543 -78.81 3.93 -11.74
CA VAL A 543 -77.43 3.48 -11.80
C VAL A 543 -76.48 4.68 -11.80
N ALA A 544 -76.75 5.70 -12.63
CA ALA A 544 -75.90 6.92 -12.67
C ALA A 544 -75.93 7.65 -11.29
N ALA A 545 -77.06 7.70 -10.60
CA ALA A 545 -77.16 8.34 -9.30
C ALA A 545 -76.38 7.62 -8.18
N ASN A 546 -76.31 6.27 -8.24
CA ASN A 546 -75.68 5.47 -7.17
C ASN A 546 -74.22 5.07 -7.50
N LYS A 547 -73.79 5.22 -8.72
CA LYS A 547 -72.51 4.78 -9.25
C LYS A 547 -71.33 5.39 -8.46
N SER A 548 -71.30 6.70 -8.33
CA SER A 548 -70.18 7.40 -7.70
C SER A 548 -70.00 7.04 -6.23
N ALA A 549 -71.11 6.87 -5.48
CA ALA A 549 -71.04 6.45 -4.08
C ALA A 549 -70.54 4.99 -3.93
N ALA A 550 -71.00 4.09 -4.82
CA ALA A 550 -70.60 2.69 -4.81
C ALA A 550 -69.13 2.53 -5.23
N GLU A 551 -68.67 3.25 -6.24
CA GLU A 551 -67.26 3.28 -6.64
C GLU A 551 -66.37 3.79 -5.50
N GLN A 552 -66.78 4.86 -4.81
CA GLN A 552 -66.03 5.39 -3.67
C GLN A 552 -65.96 4.38 -2.51
N GLN A 553 -67.03 3.76 -2.15
CA GLN A 553 -67.09 2.71 -1.13
C GLN A 553 -66.24 1.49 -1.52
N ALA A 554 -66.23 1.12 -2.78
CA ALA A 554 -65.41 0.02 -3.29
C ALA A 554 -63.93 0.37 -3.25
N LEU A 555 -63.55 1.61 -3.57
CA LEU A 555 -62.17 2.11 -3.45
C LEU A 555 -61.74 2.16 -1.99
N GLU A 556 -62.56 2.62 -1.05
CA GLU A 556 -62.25 2.62 0.38
C GLU A 556 -62.03 1.19 0.92
N THR A 557 -62.87 0.27 0.44
CA THR A 557 -62.70 -1.16 0.78
C THR A 557 -61.41 -1.74 0.20
N ALA A 558 -61.10 -1.39 -1.06
CA ALA A 558 -59.85 -1.79 -1.73
C ALA A 558 -58.64 -1.15 -1.07
N ALA A 559 -58.71 0.12 -0.69
CA ALA A 559 -57.67 0.84 0.04
C ALA A 559 -57.35 0.16 1.38
N SER A 560 -58.39 -0.16 2.17
CA SER A 560 -58.23 -0.87 3.45
C SER A 560 -57.57 -2.24 3.26
N LYS A 561 -57.92 -3.01 2.21
CA LYS A 561 -57.29 -4.31 1.90
C LYS A 561 -55.84 -4.20 1.46
N ALA A 562 -55.52 -3.12 0.74
CA ALA A 562 -54.17 -2.89 0.19
C ALA A 562 -53.27 -2.07 1.16
N ASN A 563 -53.75 -1.66 2.33
CA ASN A 563 -53.10 -0.68 3.19
C ASN A 563 -52.72 0.62 2.45
N ALA A 564 -53.58 1.09 1.54
CA ALA A 564 -53.40 2.27 0.71
C ALA A 564 -54.39 3.36 1.12
N GLU A 565 -54.17 4.57 0.64
CA GLU A 565 -55.13 5.68 0.79
C GLU A 565 -55.85 5.97 -0.54
N VAL A 566 -57.04 6.53 -0.45
CA VAL A 566 -57.78 7.02 -1.62
C VAL A 566 -57.46 8.51 -1.77
N VAL A 567 -56.72 8.86 -2.82
CA VAL A 567 -56.37 10.25 -3.18
C VAL A 567 -56.87 10.52 -4.59
N ASP A 568 -57.73 11.51 -4.72
CA ASP A 568 -58.31 11.90 -6.02
C ASP A 568 -58.88 10.72 -6.82
N GLY A 569 -59.57 9.79 -6.14
CA GLY A 569 -60.20 8.61 -6.76
C GLY A 569 -59.24 7.54 -7.27
N THR A 570 -57.99 7.59 -6.85
CA THR A 570 -56.94 6.58 -7.06
C THR A 570 -56.45 6.01 -5.75
N LEU A 571 -55.93 4.78 -5.77
CA LEU A 571 -55.25 4.19 -4.66
C LEU A 571 -53.80 4.57 -4.67
N GLN A 572 -53.26 5.09 -3.55
CA GLN A 572 -51.84 5.49 -3.41
C GLN A 572 -51.32 5.01 -2.09
N ILE A 573 -49.97 4.72 -2.06
CA ILE A 573 -49.25 4.45 -0.83
C ILE A 573 -48.59 5.75 -0.36
N ASP A 574 -48.87 6.15 0.87
CA ASP A 574 -48.08 7.16 1.55
C ASP A 574 -46.84 6.52 2.18
N TYR A 575 -45.71 6.69 1.51
CA TYR A 575 -44.42 6.18 2.00
C TYR A 575 -43.88 6.92 3.22
N SER A 576 -44.50 8.01 3.66
CA SER A 576 -44.23 8.67 4.95
C SER A 576 -44.91 7.93 6.13
N ASN A 577 -45.99 7.20 5.83
CA ASN A 577 -46.71 6.36 6.80
C ASN A 577 -45.93 5.07 7.04
N ALA A 578 -45.59 4.80 8.31
CA ALA A 578 -44.78 3.66 8.70
C ALA A 578 -45.46 2.30 8.43
N ASP A 579 -46.80 2.22 8.64
CA ASP A 579 -47.55 0.97 8.50
C ASP A 579 -47.72 0.61 7.01
N GLN A 580 -48.06 1.58 6.16
CA GLN A 580 -48.17 1.41 4.73
C GLN A 580 -46.83 1.01 4.12
N ARG A 581 -45.77 1.70 4.48
CA ARG A 581 -44.39 1.37 4.03
C ARG A 581 -43.99 -0.03 4.47
N LYS A 582 -44.27 -0.42 5.72
CA LYS A 582 -43.99 -1.75 6.25
C LYS A 582 -44.72 -2.83 5.47
N ALA A 583 -46.00 -2.65 5.15
CA ALA A 583 -46.77 -3.59 4.35
C ALA A 583 -46.16 -3.81 2.97
N VAL A 584 -45.74 -2.74 2.30
CA VAL A 584 -45.03 -2.80 1.00
C VAL A 584 -43.70 -3.57 1.14
N VAL A 585 -42.91 -3.27 2.15
CA VAL A 585 -41.62 -3.93 2.37
C VAL A 585 -41.80 -5.42 2.66
N ASP A 586 -42.78 -5.80 3.50
CA ASP A 586 -43.03 -7.20 3.83
C ASP A 586 -43.53 -8.01 2.63
N GLU A 587 -44.23 -7.38 1.67
CA GLU A 587 -44.67 -8.03 0.43
C GLU A 587 -43.55 -8.10 -0.62
N VAL A 588 -42.77 -7.03 -0.75
CA VAL A 588 -41.80 -6.89 -1.88
C VAL A 588 -40.46 -7.54 -1.54
N ALA A 589 -39.99 -7.50 -0.28
CA ALA A 589 -38.67 -7.99 0.09
C ALA A 589 -38.46 -9.48 -0.26
N PRO A 590 -39.40 -10.42 0.00
CA PRO A 590 -39.24 -11.83 -0.39
C PRO A 590 -39.13 -12.00 -1.91
N LYS A 591 -39.95 -11.25 -2.67
CA LYS A 591 -39.94 -11.27 -4.15
C LYS A 591 -38.62 -10.76 -4.71
N LEU A 592 -38.06 -9.69 -4.10
CA LEU A 592 -36.78 -9.13 -4.49
C LEU A 592 -35.64 -10.08 -4.16
N VAL A 593 -35.68 -10.77 -3.00
CA VAL A 593 -34.73 -11.81 -2.65
C VAL A 593 -34.72 -12.94 -3.66
N ASP A 594 -35.89 -13.41 -4.09
CA ASP A 594 -35.99 -14.47 -5.10
C ASP A 594 -35.49 -14.02 -6.48
N GLN A 595 -35.76 -12.78 -6.87
CA GLN A 595 -35.20 -12.17 -8.10
C GLN A 595 -33.68 -12.06 -8.04
N LEU A 596 -33.10 -11.63 -6.91
CA LEU A 596 -31.66 -11.55 -6.68
C LEU A 596 -30.99 -12.94 -6.72
N LYS A 597 -31.64 -13.98 -6.19
CA LYS A 597 -31.16 -15.36 -6.25
C LYS A 597 -31.14 -15.90 -7.68
N ASN A 598 -32.11 -15.51 -8.50
CA ASN A 598 -32.24 -15.96 -9.89
C ASN A 598 -31.36 -15.15 -10.88
N GLY A 599 -30.54 -14.23 -10.41
CA GLY A 599 -29.57 -13.47 -11.23
C GLY A 599 -30.17 -12.43 -12.16
N ASN A 600 -31.44 -12.07 -12.01
CA ASN A 600 -32.24 -11.36 -13.02
C ASN A 600 -32.52 -9.89 -12.66
N THR A 601 -31.60 -9.17 -11.99
CA THR A 601 -31.88 -7.79 -11.60
C THR A 601 -30.74 -6.80 -11.89
N ALA A 602 -31.13 -5.57 -12.24
CA ALA A 602 -30.25 -4.39 -12.28
C ALA A 602 -29.47 -4.16 -10.97
N ALA A 603 -29.95 -4.71 -9.86
CA ALA A 603 -29.29 -4.69 -8.56
C ALA A 603 -27.96 -5.47 -8.53
N SER A 604 -27.84 -6.57 -9.30
CA SER A 604 -26.60 -7.34 -9.40
C SER A 604 -25.51 -6.57 -10.19
N SER A 605 -25.89 -5.83 -11.21
CA SER A 605 -24.98 -4.98 -11.99
C SER A 605 -24.60 -3.71 -11.23
N SER A 606 -25.51 -3.16 -10.41
CA SER A 606 -25.24 -1.98 -9.58
C SER A 606 -24.29 -2.29 -8.43
N ALA A 607 -24.36 -3.50 -7.84
CA ALA A 607 -23.39 -3.95 -6.84
C ALA A 607 -21.96 -4.06 -7.42
N GLY A 608 -21.82 -4.41 -8.71
CA GLY A 608 -20.53 -4.47 -9.40
C GLY A 608 -19.91 -3.10 -9.67
N SER A 609 -20.71 -2.09 -10.00
CA SER A 609 -20.22 -0.72 -10.26
C SER A 609 -19.85 0.04 -8.98
N ALA A 610 -20.44 -0.31 -7.85
CA ALA A 610 -20.20 0.31 -6.53
C ALA A 610 -18.87 -0.11 -5.87
N THR A 611 -18.09 -0.97 -6.52
CA THR A 611 -16.84 -1.51 -5.94
C THR A 611 -15.62 -0.62 -6.19
N SER A 612 -15.68 0.29 -7.16
CA SER A 612 -14.55 1.16 -7.53
C SER A 612 -14.50 2.45 -6.71
N ASP A 613 -15.64 2.96 -6.27
CA ASP A 613 -15.73 4.15 -5.41
C ASP A 613 -16.72 3.88 -4.26
N THR A 614 -16.22 3.90 -3.04
CA THR A 614 -17.02 3.71 -1.81
C THR A 614 -17.33 5.03 -1.10
N SER A 615 -17.00 6.17 -1.70
CA SER A 615 -17.18 7.50 -1.10
C SER A 615 -18.65 7.83 -0.84
N PHE A 616 -19.56 7.26 -1.61
CA PHE A 616 -21.01 7.42 -1.45
C PHE A 616 -21.55 6.79 -0.15
N LEU A 617 -20.78 5.96 0.55
CA LEU A 617 -21.14 5.39 1.86
C LEU A 617 -20.85 6.37 3.01
N ASN A 618 -20.02 7.40 2.78
CA ASN A 618 -19.57 8.30 3.83
C ASN A 618 -20.71 9.21 4.28
N GLY A 619 -21.07 9.12 5.58
CA GLY A 619 -22.12 9.93 6.17
C GLY A 619 -23.54 9.48 5.84
N ALA A 620 -23.72 8.48 4.98
CA ALA A 620 -25.03 7.95 4.62
C ALA A 620 -25.68 7.17 5.78
N ASP A 621 -27.02 7.10 5.78
CA ASP A 621 -27.79 6.36 6.79
C ASP A 621 -27.32 4.90 6.89
N GLN A 622 -27.00 4.46 8.11
CA GLN A 622 -26.47 3.12 8.35
C GLN A 622 -27.41 2.00 7.91
N ARG A 623 -28.71 2.25 7.85
CA ARG A 623 -29.69 1.27 7.35
C ARG A 623 -29.56 1.07 5.84
N LEU A 624 -29.35 2.16 5.07
CA LEU A 624 -29.14 2.10 3.63
C LEU A 624 -27.82 1.42 3.26
N THR A 625 -26.79 1.66 4.05
CA THR A 625 -25.44 1.12 3.79
C THR A 625 -25.26 -0.32 4.28
N ARG A 626 -26.16 -0.82 5.15
CA ARG A 626 -26.03 -2.12 5.84
C ARG A 626 -25.66 -3.31 4.94
N PRO A 627 -26.32 -3.56 3.80
CA PRO A 627 -25.94 -4.69 2.93
C PRO A 627 -24.50 -4.59 2.41
N PHE A 628 -24.01 -3.37 2.19
CA PHE A 628 -22.63 -3.11 1.75
C PHE A 628 -21.63 -3.37 2.87
N LEU A 629 -21.92 -2.88 4.07
CA LEU A 629 -21.07 -3.08 5.24
C LEU A 629 -20.94 -4.56 5.59
N VAL A 630 -22.04 -5.31 5.50
CA VAL A 630 -22.05 -6.76 5.72
C VAL A 630 -21.28 -7.48 4.62
N GLY A 631 -21.53 -7.18 3.34
CA GLY A 631 -20.85 -7.80 2.21
C GLY A 631 -19.35 -7.50 2.20
N PHE A 632 -18.96 -6.25 2.51
CA PHE A 632 -17.55 -5.87 2.65
C PHE A 632 -16.89 -6.63 3.83
N SER A 633 -17.58 -6.69 4.98
CA SER A 633 -17.06 -7.41 6.15
C SER A 633 -16.83 -8.90 5.83
N GLN A 634 -17.76 -9.56 5.14
CA GLN A 634 -17.61 -10.95 4.71
C GLN A 634 -16.42 -11.12 3.75
N SER A 635 -16.24 -10.19 2.80
CA SER A 635 -15.10 -10.20 1.88
C SER A 635 -13.77 -10.01 2.61
N ALA A 636 -13.72 -9.11 3.60
CA ALA A 636 -12.56 -8.89 4.44
C ALA A 636 -12.20 -10.14 5.27
N VAL A 637 -13.19 -10.86 5.78
CA VAL A 637 -13.00 -12.13 6.51
C VAL A 637 -12.33 -13.18 5.63
N VAL A 638 -12.71 -13.29 4.35
CA VAL A 638 -12.02 -14.19 3.41
C VAL A 638 -10.57 -13.77 3.21
N VAL A 639 -10.31 -12.47 3.07
CA VAL A 639 -8.92 -11.94 2.97
C VAL A 639 -8.11 -12.31 4.20
N TYR A 640 -8.67 -12.13 5.40
CA TYR A 640 -7.98 -12.52 6.64
C TYR A 640 -7.79 -14.03 6.75
N SER A 641 -8.70 -14.83 6.20
CA SER A 641 -8.57 -16.29 6.15
C SER A 641 -7.44 -16.75 5.21
N VAL A 642 -7.28 -16.09 4.06
CA VAL A 642 -6.13 -16.33 3.16
C VAL A 642 -4.83 -15.91 3.85
N GLY A 643 -4.80 -14.73 4.50
CA GLY A 643 -3.67 -14.29 5.31
C GLY A 643 -3.31 -15.28 6.41
N LEU A 644 -4.31 -15.81 7.12
CA LEU A 644 -4.15 -16.86 8.12
C LEU A 644 -3.53 -18.13 7.53
N ALA A 645 -4.01 -18.59 6.37
CA ALA A 645 -3.48 -19.78 5.72
C ALA A 645 -1.98 -19.62 5.39
N VAL A 646 -1.58 -18.45 4.86
CA VAL A 646 -0.18 -18.15 4.57
C VAL A 646 0.67 -18.10 5.85
N ILE A 647 0.15 -17.51 6.91
CA ILE A 647 0.86 -17.45 8.21
C ILE A 647 0.93 -18.81 8.89
N LEU A 648 -0.09 -19.65 8.76
CA LEU A 648 -0.05 -21.04 9.23
C LEU A 648 1.00 -21.85 8.46
N LEU A 649 1.12 -21.67 7.15
CA LEU A 649 2.20 -22.26 6.37
C LEU A 649 3.57 -21.78 6.90
N ALA A 650 3.71 -20.48 7.16
CA ALA A 650 4.93 -19.95 7.77
C ALA A 650 5.17 -20.57 9.16
N PHE A 651 4.13 -20.73 9.98
CA PHE A 651 4.22 -21.35 11.30
C PHE A 651 4.76 -22.81 11.22
N VAL A 652 4.21 -23.61 10.30
CA VAL A 652 4.71 -24.96 10.06
C VAL A 652 6.18 -24.96 9.62
N LEU A 653 6.55 -24.06 8.71
CA LEU A 653 7.95 -23.95 8.25
C LEU A 653 8.91 -23.53 9.37
N THR A 654 8.46 -22.74 10.35
CA THR A 654 9.33 -22.32 11.47
C THR A 654 9.79 -23.48 12.37
N TRP A 655 9.08 -24.60 12.40
CA TRP A 655 9.50 -25.80 13.14
C TRP A 655 10.74 -26.46 12.51
N PHE A 656 10.94 -26.27 11.20
CA PHE A 656 12.12 -26.75 10.48
C PHE A 656 13.25 -25.69 10.45
N PHE A 657 13.01 -24.50 10.99
CA PHE A 657 13.96 -23.39 11.00
C PHE A 657 14.96 -23.52 12.14
N ARG A 658 16.01 -24.30 11.92
CA ARG A 658 17.10 -24.48 12.87
C ARG A 658 18.12 -23.38 12.72
N VAL A 659 18.18 -22.48 13.69
CA VAL A 659 19.10 -21.32 13.69
C VAL A 659 20.42 -21.64 14.39
N PRO A 660 21.58 -21.20 13.83
CA PRO A 660 22.87 -21.36 14.46
C PRO A 660 23.01 -20.45 15.68
N PRO A 661 23.91 -20.76 16.62
CA PRO A 661 24.20 -19.85 17.73
C PRO A 661 24.71 -18.51 17.25
N LEU A 662 24.43 -17.45 18.02
CA LEU A 662 24.84 -16.09 17.65
C LEU A 662 26.35 -15.94 17.76
N ARG A 663 26.98 -15.29 16.80
CA ARG A 663 28.39 -14.89 16.83
C ARG A 663 28.63 -13.96 18.02
N LYS A 664 29.82 -14.06 18.62
CA LYS A 664 30.20 -13.31 19.83
C LYS A 664 30.74 -11.92 19.51
N VAL A 665 31.28 -11.70 18.34
CA VAL A 665 31.95 -10.46 17.89
C VAL A 665 31.23 -9.82 16.74
N SER A 666 31.45 -8.51 16.52
CA SER A 666 30.91 -7.79 15.36
C SER A 666 31.68 -8.16 14.08
N ALA A 667 31.06 -7.93 12.91
CA ALA A 667 31.71 -8.17 11.63
C ALA A 667 32.98 -7.33 11.45
N LEU A 668 32.95 -6.07 11.89
CA LEU A 668 34.13 -5.19 11.88
C LEU A 668 35.24 -5.73 12.75
N GLN A 669 34.93 -6.25 13.95
CA GLN A 669 35.92 -6.84 14.83
C GLN A 669 36.51 -8.11 14.23
N GLU A 670 35.69 -8.93 13.59
CA GLU A 670 36.15 -10.18 12.94
C GLU A 670 37.08 -9.85 11.75
N GLN A 671 36.74 -8.83 10.96
CA GLN A 671 37.60 -8.33 9.86
C GLN A 671 38.90 -7.70 10.38
N ALA A 672 38.83 -6.92 11.47
CA ALA A 672 40.02 -6.37 12.11
C ALA A 672 40.96 -7.44 12.64
N ASN A 673 40.40 -8.49 13.26
CA ASN A 673 41.18 -9.62 13.76
C ASN A 673 41.82 -10.43 12.62
N ALA A 674 41.11 -10.64 11.53
CA ALA A 674 41.65 -11.28 10.33
C ALA A 674 42.81 -10.47 9.71
N ALA A 675 42.64 -9.16 9.56
CA ALA A 675 43.69 -8.29 9.04
C ALA A 675 44.96 -8.27 9.93
N LYS A 676 44.79 -8.32 11.25
CA LYS A 676 45.93 -8.49 12.19
C LYS A 676 46.60 -9.84 12.00
N GLY A 677 45.84 -10.93 11.96
CA GLY A 677 46.38 -12.26 11.73
C GLY A 677 47.14 -12.39 10.43
N ASP A 678 46.68 -11.76 9.37
CA ASP A 678 47.40 -11.74 8.09
C ASP A 678 48.69 -10.89 8.16
N SER A 679 48.67 -9.73 8.84
CA SER A 679 49.86 -8.92 9.06
C SER A 679 50.91 -9.63 9.94
N ASP A 680 50.44 -10.35 11.00
CA ASP A 680 51.32 -11.12 11.84
C ASP A 680 51.94 -12.31 11.10
N ARG A 681 51.20 -12.96 10.20
CA ARG A 681 51.73 -14.01 9.30
C ARG A 681 52.77 -13.48 8.32
N LEU A 682 52.46 -12.37 7.65
CA LEU A 682 53.38 -11.70 6.74
C LEU A 682 54.66 -11.25 7.45
N ALA A 683 54.56 -10.77 8.67
CA ALA A 683 55.71 -10.44 9.52
C ALA A 683 56.50 -11.67 9.91
N ALA A 684 55.84 -12.77 10.26
CA ALA A 684 56.50 -14.06 10.56
C ALA A 684 57.18 -14.66 9.32
N ASP A 685 56.52 -14.64 8.15
CA ASP A 685 57.06 -15.12 6.90
C ASP A 685 58.24 -14.24 6.46
N ALA A 686 58.19 -12.93 6.64
CA ALA A 686 59.32 -12.01 6.37
C ALA A 686 60.50 -12.25 7.32
N GLN A 687 60.24 -12.54 8.61
CA GLN A 687 61.27 -12.91 9.59
C GLN A 687 61.88 -14.27 9.23
N GLN A 688 61.11 -15.24 8.80
CA GLN A 688 61.60 -16.55 8.38
C GLN A 688 62.37 -16.48 7.09
N ALA A 689 61.98 -15.65 6.12
CA ALA A 689 62.71 -15.37 4.90
C ALA A 689 64.06 -14.66 5.21
N ALA A 690 64.05 -13.68 6.15
CA ALA A 690 65.31 -13.05 6.61
C ALA A 690 66.20 -13.99 7.36
N ALA A 691 65.71 -14.91 8.17
CA ALA A 691 66.49 -15.97 8.83
C ALA A 691 67.09 -16.98 7.82
N ASN A 692 66.32 -17.33 6.79
CA ASN A 692 66.82 -18.23 5.74
C ASN A 692 67.84 -17.57 4.80
N THR A 693 67.81 -16.25 4.57
CA THR A 693 68.81 -15.48 3.82
C THR A 693 70.08 -15.21 4.62
N GLY A 694 70.00 -15.17 5.98
CA GLY A 694 71.13 -15.04 6.89
C GLY A 694 71.97 -16.29 7.00
N SER A 695 71.48 -17.45 6.49
CA SER A 695 72.23 -18.75 6.55
C SER A 695 73.04 -19.12 5.33
N LEU A 696 73.13 -18.26 4.33
CA LEU A 696 73.99 -18.47 3.13
C LEU A 696 74.98 -17.34 3.06
N VAL A 697 76.24 -17.77 3.24
CA VAL A 697 77.52 -17.09 2.99
C VAL A 697 78.29 -16.69 4.26
N ALA A 698 79.09 -17.58 4.77
CA ALA A 698 80.46 -17.26 5.24
C ALA A 698 81.42 -17.92 4.30
N PRO A 699 82.19 -17.20 3.54
CA PRO A 699 83.57 -17.66 3.19
C PRO A 699 84.59 -16.88 4.06
N ASP A 700 85.38 -17.61 4.75
CA ASP A 700 86.61 -17.28 5.44
C ASP A 700 87.61 -16.56 4.46
N THR A 701 88.05 -15.37 4.81
CA THR A 701 89.44 -14.90 4.57
C THR A 701 89.76 -13.62 5.34
N GLY A 702 90.70 -13.73 6.15
CA GLY A 702 91.91 -13.02 6.59
C GLY A 702 91.87 -11.44 6.64
N SER A 703 92.19 -10.97 7.81
CA SER A 703 93.05 -9.84 8.17
C SER A 703 92.93 -8.50 7.44
N MET A 704 92.56 -7.44 8.09
CA MET A 704 93.47 -6.33 8.42
C MET A 704 92.73 -5.04 8.86
N ARG A 705 93.20 -4.57 10.00
CA ARG A 705 93.41 -3.16 10.43
C ARG A 705 92.16 -2.27 10.63
N ALA A 706 92.07 -1.97 11.88
CA ALA A 706 91.37 -0.80 12.46
C ALA A 706 92.02 0.54 12.01
N VAL A 707 91.19 1.55 11.81
CA VAL A 707 91.45 2.95 12.07
C VAL A 707 90.13 3.68 12.29
N PRO A 708 90.08 4.71 13.17
CA PRO A 708 88.87 5.08 13.96
C PRO A 708 88.25 6.41 13.54
N THR A 709 87.27 6.78 14.32
CA THR A 709 86.66 8.10 14.59
C THR A 709 85.56 8.66 13.71
N SER A 710 84.46 8.85 14.38
CA SER A 710 83.40 9.84 14.17
C SER A 710 83.87 11.24 13.79
N PRO A 711 82.98 12.16 13.30
CA PRO A 711 81.78 12.57 14.03
C PRO A 711 80.60 13.08 13.17
N ASP A 712 79.43 13.18 13.86
CA ASP A 712 78.37 14.16 13.68
C ASP A 712 78.08 14.82 12.32
N VAL A 713 76.90 14.69 11.81
CA VAL A 713 76.16 15.79 11.19
C VAL A 713 74.64 15.66 11.45
N THR A 714 74.19 16.70 11.95
CA THR A 714 72.90 17.19 12.41
C THR A 714 71.79 17.16 11.34
N VAL A 715 70.56 16.86 11.77
CA VAL A 715 69.30 17.06 11.12
C VAL A 715 69.10 18.54 10.78
N GLN A 716 68.69 18.86 9.54
CA GLN A 716 67.97 20.12 9.23
C GLN A 716 66.86 19.87 8.19
N GLN A 717 65.65 20.19 8.60
CA GLN A 717 64.48 20.42 7.72
C GLN A 717 64.68 21.71 6.92
N PRO A 718 64.06 21.84 5.73
CA PRO A 718 63.84 23.16 5.13
C PRO A 718 62.36 23.53 5.15
N GLN A 719 62.21 24.80 5.58
CA GLN A 719 61.00 25.60 5.41
C GLN A 719 60.99 26.34 4.05
N ASP A 720 59.78 26.51 3.53
CA ASP A 720 59.16 27.64 2.79
C ASP A 720 59.87 28.46 1.73
N ARG A 721 59.25 28.45 0.53
CA ARG A 721 58.82 29.51 -0.46
C ARG A 721 59.67 30.79 -0.66
N PRO A 722 59.48 31.61 -1.76
CA PRO A 722 58.64 31.50 -2.97
C PRO A 722 59.29 32.04 -4.30
N GLY A 723 58.55 31.90 -5.39
CA GLY A 723 58.45 32.98 -6.39
C GLY A 723 59.11 32.82 -7.77
N GLY A 724 58.30 32.98 -8.81
CA GLY A 724 58.66 33.68 -10.03
C GLY A 724 58.63 32.93 -11.36
N SER A 725 57.53 33.06 -12.02
CA SER A 725 57.30 33.50 -13.44
C SER A 725 58.02 32.90 -14.64
N THR A 726 57.19 32.76 -15.68
CA THR A 726 57.35 32.92 -17.12
C THR A 726 57.55 31.68 -18.00
N SER A 727 56.52 31.45 -18.79
CA SER A 727 56.52 30.86 -20.14
C SER A 727 57.43 31.74 -21.09
N PRO A 728 57.71 31.40 -22.35
CA PRO A 728 56.99 30.49 -23.28
C PRO A 728 57.89 29.75 -24.37
N ALA A 729 57.19 28.96 -25.17
CA ALA A 729 57.28 28.80 -26.62
C ALA A 729 58.23 27.80 -27.26
N THR A 730 57.60 26.96 -28.06
CA THR A 730 57.75 26.64 -29.49
C THR A 730 58.81 25.63 -29.99
N HIS A 731 58.26 24.83 -30.81
CA HIS A 731 58.69 24.32 -32.15
C HIS A 731 59.32 22.98 -32.33
N HIS A 732 58.64 22.26 -33.28
CA HIS A 732 59.10 21.47 -34.42
C HIS A 732 59.76 20.10 -34.13
N ALA A 733 59.29 19.08 -34.68
CA ALA A 733 58.98 18.61 -36.04
C ALA A 733 59.93 17.47 -36.47
N SER A 734 59.34 16.54 -37.19
CA SER A 734 59.92 15.62 -38.14
C SER A 734 60.62 14.39 -37.55
N ASP A 735 60.68 13.24 -38.14
CA ASP A 735 60.17 12.70 -39.41
C ASP A 735 60.61 11.24 -39.52
N THR A 736 59.95 10.51 -40.41
CA THR A 736 60.42 9.30 -41.08
C THR A 736 60.54 8.01 -40.25
N GLY A 737 60.17 6.90 -40.74
CA GLY A 737 59.73 6.36 -42.03
C GLY A 737 59.54 4.87 -41.89
N ALA A 738 58.61 4.41 -42.59
CA ALA A 738 58.60 3.56 -43.74
C ALA A 738 58.69 2.03 -43.56
N ALA A 739 57.74 1.42 -44.11
CA ALA A 739 57.71 0.30 -45.11
C ALA A 739 57.57 -1.08 -44.45
N ASP A 740 56.89 -2.05 -44.97
CA ASP A 740 56.21 -2.26 -46.26
C ASP A 740 55.47 -3.62 -46.21
N ARG A 741 54.43 -3.71 -47.07
CA ARG A 741 53.96 -4.87 -47.86
C ARG A 741 53.06 -5.89 -47.13
N ALA A 742 51.97 -6.04 -47.63
CA ALA A 742 51.26 -6.51 -48.87
C ALA A 742 50.53 -7.80 -48.53
N GLY A 743 49.42 -8.10 -48.91
CA GLY A 743 48.56 -7.83 -50.00
C GLY A 743 47.61 -9.01 -50.15
N HIS A 744 46.48 -8.80 -50.55
CA HIS A 744 45.64 -9.41 -51.57
C HIS A 744 44.18 -9.57 -51.23
N ASP A 745 43.40 -8.75 -51.84
CA ASP A 745 42.07 -8.98 -52.39
C ASP A 745 42.27 -9.81 -53.72
N PRO A 746 41.23 -10.25 -54.44
CA PRO A 746 39.86 -9.72 -54.55
C PRO A 746 38.77 -10.76 -54.93
N GLU A 747 37.60 -10.18 -55.22
CA GLU A 747 36.55 -10.57 -56.18
C GLU A 747 35.58 -11.69 -55.78
N ASP A 748 34.36 -11.70 -56.10
CA ASP A 748 33.35 -10.99 -56.93
C ASP A 748 32.04 -11.73 -56.74
N GLY A 749 30.95 -11.23 -56.71
CA GLY A 749 30.10 -10.76 -57.71
C GLY A 749 28.64 -11.10 -57.53
N THR A 750 27.91 -10.08 -57.69
CA THR A 750 26.69 -9.93 -58.51
C THR A 750 25.36 -10.59 -58.16
N ARG A 751 24.42 -9.66 -58.07
CA ARG A 751 23.10 -9.57 -58.74
C ARG A 751 21.85 -10.22 -58.11
N ALA A 752 20.94 -9.30 -57.75
CA ALA A 752 19.50 -9.42 -57.92
C ALA A 752 19.16 -9.57 -59.43
N PRO A 753 17.99 -9.90 -59.91
CA PRO A 753 16.72 -9.20 -59.58
C PRO A 753 15.40 -10.03 -59.75
N LEU A 754 14.30 -9.37 -59.30
CA LEU A 754 13.00 -9.19 -59.98
C LEU A 754 11.97 -10.33 -60.14
N ALA A 755 10.75 -9.91 -59.73
CA ALA A 755 9.43 -10.07 -60.40
C ALA A 755 8.73 -11.42 -60.20
N ASP A 756 7.48 -11.55 -60.08
CA ASP A 756 6.31 -10.78 -60.39
C ASP A 756 5.08 -11.59 -59.97
N ALA A 757 4.09 -10.95 -59.55
CA ALA A 757 2.75 -10.89 -60.07
C ALA A 757 1.70 -11.93 -59.66
N THR A 758 0.62 -11.34 -59.35
CA THR A 758 -0.83 -11.50 -59.73
C THR A 758 -1.62 -12.42 -58.82
N THR A 759 -2.84 -12.15 -58.52
CA THR A 759 -3.91 -11.13 -58.79
C THR A 759 -5.17 -11.50 -58.04
N HIS A 760 -6.04 -10.49 -57.95
CA HIS A 760 -7.50 -10.48 -57.78
C HIS A 760 -8.03 -10.54 -56.35
N GLY A 761 -8.86 -9.68 -55.95
CA GLY A 761 -9.75 -8.68 -56.52
C GLY A 761 -10.89 -8.43 -55.55
N ALA A 762 -11.08 -7.20 -55.27
CA ALA A 762 -12.21 -6.28 -55.53
C ALA A 762 -13.41 -6.55 -54.61
N HIS A 763 -14.13 -5.59 -54.08
CA HIS A 763 -14.63 -4.28 -54.39
C HIS A 763 -14.99 -3.59 -53.06
N ALA A 764 -14.70 -2.34 -52.80
CA ALA A 764 -15.42 -1.11 -53.14
C ALA A 764 -16.59 -0.88 -52.14
N ALA A 765 -16.90 0.28 -51.60
CA ALA A 765 -16.66 1.68 -51.87
C ALA A 765 -17.13 2.50 -50.68
N ALA A 766 -16.49 3.54 -50.37
CA ALA A 766 -16.74 4.95 -50.54
C ALA A 766 -17.44 5.64 -49.36
N ALA A 767 -16.74 6.63 -48.87
CA ALA A 767 -17.19 7.83 -48.13
C ALA A 767 -17.98 8.74 -49.05
N PRO A 768 -18.53 9.92 -48.69
CA PRO A 768 -17.96 10.94 -47.82
C PRO A 768 -18.95 11.80 -46.98
N VAL A 769 -18.36 12.58 -46.03
CA VAL A 769 -18.52 14.03 -45.77
C VAL A 769 -19.93 14.59 -45.53
N ASP A 770 -20.10 15.24 -44.33
CA ASP A 770 -20.51 16.66 -44.25
C ASP A 770 -20.45 17.18 -42.81
N GLU A 771 -19.63 18.16 -42.56
CA GLU A 771 -19.76 19.29 -41.63
C GLU A 771 -20.22 20.49 -42.45
N PRO A 772 -20.62 21.65 -41.88
CA PRO A 772 -21.20 22.15 -40.67
C PRO A 772 -22.50 22.99 -40.91
N PRO A 773 -22.98 23.98 -40.20
CA PRO A 773 -22.28 25.15 -39.68
C PRO A 773 -22.70 25.69 -38.27
N ALA A 774 -21.83 26.49 -37.75
CA ALA A 774 -22.01 27.44 -36.67
C ALA A 774 -23.08 28.48 -36.91
N THR A 775 -23.79 28.93 -35.86
CA THR A 775 -24.43 30.24 -35.83
C THR A 775 -24.25 30.91 -34.48
N THR A 776 -23.60 32.02 -34.56
CA THR A 776 -23.34 33.10 -33.63
C THR A 776 -24.64 33.86 -33.31
N ALA A 777 -24.82 34.32 -32.05
CA ALA A 777 -25.39 35.64 -31.70
C ALA A 777 -25.42 35.77 -30.17
N THR A 778 -24.58 36.50 -29.53
CA THR A 778 -24.57 37.94 -29.28
C THR A 778 -25.47 38.42 -28.12
N ILE A 779 -24.79 38.73 -27.00
CA ILE A 779 -24.81 39.94 -26.13
C ILE A 779 -26.16 40.59 -25.81
N ARG A 780 -26.44 40.79 -24.51
CA ARG A 780 -26.81 42.08 -23.86
C ARG A 780 -26.91 41.88 -22.32
N THR A 781 -25.98 42.38 -21.58
CA THR A 781 -25.86 43.61 -20.73
C THR A 781 -27.07 43.95 -19.86
N HIS A 782 -26.79 43.95 -18.58
CA HIS A 782 -27.16 44.77 -17.40
C HIS A 782 -28.23 45.92 -17.61
N PRO A 783 -28.87 46.51 -16.54
CA PRO A 783 -28.31 46.81 -15.21
C PRO A 783 -29.31 46.75 -14.00
N ALA A 784 -28.70 46.71 -12.84
CA ALA A 784 -28.82 47.45 -11.55
C ALA A 784 -30.12 48.20 -11.21
N HIS A 785 -30.56 48.08 -9.97
CA HIS A 785 -30.88 49.09 -8.94
C HIS A 785 -31.40 48.34 -7.72
N ALA A 786 -30.85 48.41 -6.58
CA ALA A 786 -30.62 49.48 -5.59
C ALA A 786 -31.77 49.59 -4.57
N ALA A 787 -31.31 49.48 -3.29
CA ALA A 787 -31.77 50.11 -2.07
C ALA A 787 -33.10 49.60 -1.49
N SER A 788 -33.36 49.49 -0.25
CA SER A 788 -32.83 50.13 0.97
C SER A 788 -33.45 49.53 2.23
N ASP A 789 -32.64 49.57 3.29
CA ASP A 789 -32.97 50.01 4.65
C ASP A 789 -33.97 49.25 5.57
N GLY A 790 -33.40 49.07 6.77
CA GLY A 790 -34.12 49.19 8.00
C GLY A 790 -33.81 48.11 9.06
N ALA A 791 -32.78 48.25 9.75
CA ALA A 791 -32.61 48.63 11.17
C ALA A 791 -33.62 48.03 12.14
N ALA A 792 -33.14 47.32 13.11
CA ALA A 792 -33.20 47.56 14.56
C ALA A 792 -32.94 46.33 15.42
N GLN A 793 -31.87 46.36 16.14
CA GLN A 793 -31.76 45.79 17.50
C GLN A 793 -32.57 46.70 18.44
N PRO A 794 -32.93 46.36 19.68
CA PRO A 794 -32.02 45.98 20.73
C PRO A 794 -32.52 45.01 21.82
N ASP A 795 -31.52 44.49 22.53
CA ASP A 795 -31.32 44.41 24.01
C ASP A 795 -32.33 43.71 24.92
N THR A 796 -31.80 42.90 25.75
CA THR A 796 -31.43 42.96 27.19
C THR A 796 -31.92 41.79 28.03
N THR A 797 -30.94 41.32 28.79
CA THR A 797 -30.91 40.93 30.24
C THR A 797 -31.59 39.65 30.73
N ALA A 798 -30.76 38.83 31.25
CA ALA A 798 -30.35 38.57 32.64
C ALA A 798 -31.01 37.39 33.36
N ALA A 799 -30.13 36.47 33.69
CA ALA A 799 -29.85 35.95 35.03
C ALA A 799 -30.90 35.05 35.73
N HIS A 800 -30.55 33.91 36.12
CA HIS A 800 -30.32 33.43 37.50
C HIS A 800 -30.50 31.91 37.66
N HIS A 801 -29.48 31.31 38.23
CA HIS A 801 -29.42 30.27 39.27
C HIS A 801 -30.30 28.99 39.24
N GLY A 802 -29.63 27.90 39.48
CA GLY A 802 -30.23 26.80 40.24
C GLY A 802 -29.47 25.46 40.08
N ARG A 803 -28.58 25.20 41.01
CA ARG A 803 -28.00 23.90 41.38
C ARG A 803 -29.06 22.87 41.71
N HIS A 804 -28.77 21.59 41.46
CA HIS A 804 -28.62 20.43 42.35
C HIS A 804 -28.73 19.17 41.47
N SER A 805 -27.73 18.37 41.42
CA SER A 805 -27.28 17.22 42.21
C SER A 805 -28.17 15.99 42.19
N ALA A 806 -27.51 14.91 41.68
CA ALA A 806 -27.54 13.52 42.16
C ALA A 806 -28.79 12.67 41.89
N GLU A 807 -28.75 11.67 41.08
CA GLU A 807 -28.44 10.26 41.35
C GLU A 807 -27.82 9.60 40.13
#